data_746e8a12c40e9d92d12ea09751345c80
#
_entry.id   746e8a12c40e9d92d12ea09751345c80
#
_cell.length_a   1.000
_cell.length_b   1.000
_cell.length_c   1.000
_cell.angle_alpha   90.00
_cell.angle_beta   90.00
_cell.angle_gamma   90.00
#
_symmetry.space_group_name_H-M   'P 1'
#
loop_
_entity.id
_entity.type
_entity.pdbx_description
1 polymer ?
#
loop_
_entity_poly.entity_id
_entity_poly.type
_entity_poly.pdbx_seq_one_letter_code
_entity_poly.pdbx_strand_id
1 'polypeptide(L)'
;SLSHVYNKGQYPNTKLNKITYSVSGEMKWKNFSFDGGASFNKRFYPQDYGTGYGKGGYLYNLLVWTGPDYDIREFKDYWGKKDEQQNWMYSGWYDNPYFVANEVLRSSDYTITNGYMNMGYEFTPWLKASLRSGIDIYSNRKTWRNPKSANSGWDKNGYFEIERDGGFSMNHDLMLSANQKIGDFNLEGIVGGTLYYYQDDTLQGNTEGGLTIPGYYSLKASVDKATTSSSYKRKQVNSIYGRLSASWKGAFYLDVTARNDWSSTLPSETRSYFYPSVSGSAILSELIDLPEWMSFWKVRGSWTQTKKDVDVYSINNVYGVSTDAWDNLPSASYPTSIRGALIQPTATRSWEIGTAVNFFNNRLRVDFAYYNTLKYNLTRSATVSNASGFESTLINYNEEQERRGVELTISGDIIKTRDFEWNAILNWARDRYYYSRVDDKYSTQKPWVAAGERWDWLGQYDWERDPQGNIIHENGLPKQSEYQSVAGYEFPDWVWGITNTFRYKNFTLNFTIDGRVGGVAFNKMEQALWNTGAHPDSDNQWRYDEVVNGKTNYIGKGVKVVSGSVEYDVDGNITNDTRVFAPNDVPVSYENYVRNYYPNAYSAVSQCIQDETFFKLRDLSITYDMPKSICEKLKMNSMQVGLVGQNLLIWTKDFKFSDPDSAQEDLNSPSIR
;
A
#
# COMPACT_ATOMS: atom_id res chain seq x y z
N SER A 1 -7.17 -17.40 -25.61
CA SER A 1 -5.74 -17.43 -25.28
C SER A 1 -5.48 -18.41 -24.14
N LEU A 2 -4.26 -18.97 -24.09
CA LEU A 2 -3.75 -19.78 -22.99
C LEU A 2 -2.38 -19.20 -22.59
N SER A 3 -2.19 -18.97 -21.30
CA SER A 3 -0.93 -18.46 -20.76
C SER A 3 -0.53 -19.27 -19.52
N HIS A 4 0.73 -19.62 -19.43
CA HIS A 4 1.33 -20.22 -18.24
C HIS A 4 2.50 -19.35 -17.78
N VAL A 5 2.53 -19.01 -16.51
CA VAL A 5 3.62 -18.28 -15.86
C VAL A 5 4.17 -19.15 -14.75
N TYR A 6 5.45 -19.42 -14.81
CA TYR A 6 6.23 -19.97 -13.72
C TYR A 6 7.24 -18.92 -13.26
N ASN A 7 7.16 -18.53 -12.03
CA ASN A 7 8.10 -17.59 -11.41
C ASN A 7 8.72 -18.28 -10.18
N LYS A 8 10.04 -18.37 -10.17
CA LYS A 8 10.81 -18.81 -8.99
C LYS A 8 11.12 -17.56 -8.16
N GLY A 9 10.57 -17.49 -6.97
CA GLY A 9 10.84 -16.39 -6.05
C GLY A 9 12.30 -16.36 -5.57
N GLN A 10 12.66 -15.29 -4.91
CA GLN A 10 14.01 -15.07 -4.37
C GLN A 10 14.33 -15.95 -3.15
N TYR A 11 13.30 -16.30 -2.38
CA TYR A 11 13.45 -17.09 -1.16
C TYR A 11 13.21 -18.58 -1.39
N PRO A 12 13.74 -19.46 -0.53
CA PRO A 12 13.51 -20.89 -0.63
C PRO A 12 12.00 -21.20 -0.69
N ASN A 13 11.63 -22.14 -1.55
CA ASN A 13 10.26 -22.60 -1.78
C ASN A 13 9.25 -21.55 -2.26
N THR A 14 9.60 -20.28 -2.38
CA THR A 14 8.73 -19.29 -3.01
C THR A 14 8.70 -19.48 -4.51
N LYS A 15 7.55 -19.81 -5.03
CA LYS A 15 7.30 -19.94 -6.46
C LYS A 15 5.83 -19.70 -6.78
N LEU A 16 5.59 -19.18 -7.95
CA LEU A 16 4.27 -18.97 -8.49
C LEU A 16 4.07 -19.87 -9.70
N ASN A 17 3.05 -20.68 -9.67
CA ASN A 17 2.47 -21.31 -10.86
C ASN A 17 1.15 -20.62 -11.16
N LYS A 18 1.02 -20.03 -12.34
CA LYS A 18 -0.19 -19.36 -12.80
C LYS A 18 -0.58 -19.88 -14.18
N ILE A 19 -1.82 -20.31 -14.31
CA ILE A 19 -2.43 -20.66 -15.58
C ILE A 19 -3.58 -19.70 -15.82
N THR A 20 -3.62 -19.07 -16.98
CA THR A 20 -4.72 -18.23 -17.43
C THR A 20 -5.27 -18.78 -18.74
N TYR A 21 -6.55 -19.04 -18.76
CA TYR A 21 -7.29 -19.41 -19.95
C TYR A 21 -8.36 -18.37 -20.21
N SER A 22 -8.46 -17.86 -21.43
CA SER A 22 -9.50 -16.89 -21.79
C SER A 22 -10.06 -17.17 -23.19
N VAL A 23 -11.35 -16.95 -23.31
CA VAL A 23 -12.11 -17.01 -24.54
C VAL A 23 -12.98 -15.76 -24.64
N SER A 24 -13.05 -15.18 -25.81
CA SER A 24 -13.94 -14.06 -26.11
C SER A 24 -14.41 -14.14 -27.57
N GLY A 25 -15.56 -13.55 -27.83
CA GLY A 25 -16.12 -13.46 -29.16
C GLY A 25 -17.01 -12.24 -29.30
N GLU A 26 -17.04 -11.72 -30.50
CA GLU A 26 -17.91 -10.60 -30.87
C GLU A 26 -18.78 -11.00 -32.09
N MET A 27 -19.96 -10.44 -32.12
CA MET A 27 -20.89 -10.64 -33.23
C MET A 27 -21.62 -9.32 -33.50
N LYS A 28 -21.70 -8.95 -34.77
CA LYS A 28 -22.56 -7.84 -35.21
C LYS A 28 -23.54 -8.39 -36.26
N TRP A 29 -24.82 -8.22 -36.01
CA TRP A 29 -25.88 -8.63 -36.92
C TRP A 29 -26.91 -7.53 -37.06
N LYS A 30 -26.97 -6.87 -38.21
CA LYS A 30 -27.79 -5.68 -38.44
C LYS A 30 -27.54 -4.61 -37.36
N ASN A 31 -28.54 -4.26 -36.60
CA ASN A 31 -28.51 -3.25 -35.53
C ASN A 31 -28.12 -3.85 -34.16
N PHE A 32 -27.95 -5.15 -34.07
CA PHE A 32 -27.55 -5.85 -32.84
C PHE A 32 -26.05 -6.08 -32.80
N SER A 33 -25.45 -5.79 -31.66
CA SER A 33 -24.04 -6.10 -31.36
C SER A 33 -23.96 -6.90 -30.07
N PHE A 34 -23.11 -7.90 -30.09
CA PHE A 34 -22.79 -8.72 -28.94
C PHE A 34 -21.27 -8.84 -28.83
N ASP A 35 -20.75 -8.66 -27.64
CA ASP A 35 -19.37 -8.94 -27.27
C ASP A 35 -19.39 -9.63 -25.90
N GLY A 36 -18.70 -10.74 -25.76
CA GLY A 36 -18.67 -11.48 -24.52
C GLY A 36 -17.41 -12.31 -24.37
N GLY A 37 -17.04 -12.57 -23.14
CA GLY A 37 -15.87 -13.34 -22.85
C GLY A 37 -15.84 -13.87 -21.43
N ALA A 38 -15.00 -14.88 -21.24
CA ALA A 38 -14.69 -15.41 -19.93
C ALA A 38 -13.19 -15.67 -19.81
N SER A 39 -12.66 -15.47 -18.62
CA SER A 39 -11.31 -15.84 -18.27
C SER A 39 -11.30 -16.66 -16.99
N PHE A 40 -10.47 -17.66 -16.97
CA PHE A 40 -10.18 -18.48 -15.81
C PHE A 40 -8.70 -18.31 -15.47
N ASN A 41 -8.41 -17.99 -14.20
CA ASN A 41 -7.06 -17.80 -13.72
C ASN A 41 -6.87 -18.63 -12.45
N LYS A 42 -5.91 -19.53 -12.47
CA LYS A 42 -5.52 -20.31 -11.30
C LYS A 42 -4.08 -19.99 -10.91
N ARG A 43 -3.87 -19.67 -9.62
CA ARG A 43 -2.57 -19.37 -9.04
C ARG A 43 -2.31 -20.27 -7.85
N PHE A 44 -1.12 -20.81 -7.77
CA PHE A 44 -0.68 -21.63 -6.66
C PHE A 44 0.67 -21.11 -6.12
N TYR A 45 0.68 -20.81 -4.83
CA TYR A 45 1.85 -20.45 -4.05
C TYR A 45 2.07 -21.55 -3.00
N PRO A 46 3.15 -22.34 -3.06
CA PRO A 46 3.42 -23.36 -2.03
C PRO A 46 3.91 -22.76 -0.73
N GLN A 47 4.54 -21.58 -0.77
CA GLN A 47 5.05 -20.86 0.37
C GLN A 47 4.86 -19.36 0.20
N ASP A 48 4.21 -18.76 1.17
CA ASP A 48 4.07 -17.32 1.38
C ASP A 48 4.59 -16.99 2.78
N TYR A 49 5.77 -16.40 2.85
CA TYR A 49 6.36 -16.04 4.15
C TYR A 49 5.64 -14.89 4.85
N GLY A 50 4.71 -14.24 4.19
CA GLY A 50 4.11 -12.99 4.65
C GLY A 50 5.12 -11.84 4.64
N THR A 51 4.68 -10.70 5.07
CA THR A 51 5.46 -9.46 5.12
C THR A 51 5.54 -8.94 6.55
N GLY A 52 6.59 -8.16 6.85
CA GLY A 52 6.70 -7.38 8.07
C GLY A 52 7.29 -8.09 9.28
N TYR A 53 7.13 -7.43 10.42
CA TYR A 53 7.61 -7.87 11.73
C TYR A 53 6.78 -9.05 12.23
N GLY A 54 7.29 -10.26 12.09
CA GLY A 54 6.59 -11.43 12.58
C GLY A 54 7.51 -12.63 12.81
N LYS A 55 7.18 -13.45 13.82
CA LYS A 55 7.91 -14.65 14.17
C LYS A 55 8.07 -15.66 13.03
N GLY A 56 7.15 -15.64 12.07
CA GLY A 56 7.18 -16.47 10.87
C GLY A 56 7.88 -15.83 9.66
N GLY A 57 8.39 -14.59 9.78
CA GLY A 57 9.11 -13.91 8.72
C GLY A 57 10.49 -14.54 8.50
N TYR A 58 10.72 -15.12 7.34
CA TYR A 58 12.00 -15.75 6.99
C TYR A 58 13.18 -14.80 7.08
N LEU A 59 13.06 -13.63 6.44
CA LEU A 59 14.12 -12.62 6.46
C LEU A 59 14.33 -12.02 7.84
N TYR A 60 13.27 -11.77 8.57
CA TYR A 60 13.34 -11.25 9.91
C TYR A 60 14.15 -12.19 10.82
N ASN A 61 13.87 -13.50 10.76
CA ASN A 61 14.65 -14.49 11.49
C ASN A 61 16.11 -14.53 11.04
N LEU A 62 16.35 -14.51 9.73
CA LEU A 62 17.69 -14.62 9.17
C LEU A 62 18.56 -13.38 9.46
N LEU A 63 18.04 -12.17 9.29
CA LEU A 63 18.84 -10.94 9.39
C LEU A 63 18.90 -10.37 10.80
N VAL A 64 17.83 -10.50 11.58
CA VAL A 64 17.74 -9.87 12.89
C VAL A 64 18.18 -10.80 14.01
N TRP A 65 17.78 -12.08 13.96
CA TRP A 65 17.95 -13.01 15.07
C TRP A 65 19.02 -14.08 14.86
N THR A 66 19.51 -14.21 13.62
CA THR A 66 20.67 -15.06 13.33
C THR A 66 21.93 -14.22 13.52
N GLY A 67 22.65 -14.46 14.60
CA GLY A 67 23.87 -13.72 14.91
C GLY A 67 24.99 -13.94 13.89
N PRO A 68 25.88 -12.97 13.68
CA PRO A 68 27.03 -13.11 12.79
C PRO A 68 28.19 -13.95 13.40
N ASP A 69 28.05 -14.38 14.64
CA ASP A 69 29.05 -15.09 15.44
C ASP A 69 29.14 -16.59 15.15
N TYR A 70 28.30 -17.11 14.26
CA TYR A 70 28.32 -18.51 13.84
C TYR A 70 27.94 -18.68 12.38
N ASP A 71 28.38 -19.80 11.79
CA ASP A 71 28.05 -20.12 10.40
C ASP A 71 26.68 -20.77 10.30
N ILE A 72 25.71 -20.06 9.73
CA ILE A 72 24.35 -20.55 9.55
C ILE A 72 24.30 -21.88 8.75
N ARG A 73 25.32 -22.16 7.91
CA ARG A 73 25.38 -23.41 7.12
C ARG A 73 25.51 -24.66 7.97
N GLU A 74 26.01 -24.56 9.21
CA GLU A 74 26.10 -25.66 10.17
C GLU A 74 24.72 -26.17 10.59
N PHE A 75 23.68 -25.31 10.47
CA PHE A 75 22.29 -25.61 10.80
C PHE A 75 21.44 -26.00 9.60
N LYS A 76 22.08 -26.31 8.44
CA LYS A 76 21.38 -26.74 7.24
C LYS A 76 20.64 -28.07 7.43
N ASP A 77 21.20 -28.97 8.23
CA ASP A 77 20.47 -30.13 8.75
C ASP A 77 19.61 -29.67 9.92
N TYR A 78 18.46 -29.14 9.60
CA TYR A 78 17.59 -28.43 10.52
C TYR A 78 16.76 -29.31 11.44
N TRP A 79 16.82 -30.64 11.30
CA TRP A 79 16.19 -31.60 12.21
C TRP A 79 17.19 -32.24 13.15
N GLY A 80 17.04 -32.03 14.45
CA GLY A 80 17.69 -32.87 15.47
C GLY A 80 17.01 -34.22 15.62
N LYS A 81 15.66 -34.20 15.63
CA LYS A 81 14.83 -35.41 15.52
C LYS A 81 13.62 -35.05 14.64
N LYS A 82 13.49 -35.75 13.53
CA LYS A 82 12.45 -35.41 12.51
C LYS A 82 11.06 -35.44 13.16
N ASP A 83 10.28 -34.41 12.80
CA ASP A 83 8.91 -34.16 13.26
C ASP A 83 8.75 -33.96 14.78
N GLU A 84 9.86 -33.90 15.53
CA GLU A 84 9.83 -33.72 16.97
C GLU A 84 10.67 -32.55 17.47
N GLN A 85 11.89 -32.36 16.93
CA GLN A 85 12.83 -31.36 17.40
C GLN A 85 13.69 -30.81 16.30
N GLN A 86 13.69 -29.47 16.14
CA GLN A 86 14.61 -28.80 15.25
C GLN A 86 16.04 -28.74 15.80
N ASN A 87 17.01 -28.75 14.91
CA ASN A 87 18.42 -28.50 15.24
C ASN A 87 18.66 -26.98 15.23
N TRP A 88 18.57 -26.36 16.40
CA TRP A 88 18.75 -24.93 16.56
C TRP A 88 19.27 -24.59 17.93
N MET A 89 20.20 -23.63 18.00
CA MET A 89 20.82 -23.25 19.28
C MET A 89 19.90 -22.38 20.14
N TYR A 90 18.96 -21.66 19.51
CA TYR A 90 18.07 -20.73 20.17
C TYR A 90 16.67 -21.34 20.32
N SER A 91 16.36 -21.83 21.48
CA SER A 91 15.13 -22.59 21.71
C SER A 91 13.91 -21.78 22.20
N GLY A 92 14.08 -20.46 22.38
CA GLY A 92 13.09 -19.66 23.09
C GLY A 92 12.04 -18.97 22.21
N TRP A 93 12.43 -18.36 21.10
CA TRP A 93 11.57 -17.42 20.41
C TRP A 93 11.56 -17.54 18.89
N TYR A 94 12.69 -17.80 18.26
CA TYR A 94 12.87 -17.86 16.80
C TYR A 94 13.34 -19.24 16.37
N ASP A 95 12.99 -19.58 15.14
CA ASP A 95 13.29 -20.86 14.54
C ASP A 95 14.55 -20.81 13.66
N ASN A 96 15.16 -21.97 13.45
CA ASN A 96 16.19 -22.15 12.45
C ASN A 96 15.67 -21.69 11.07
N PRO A 97 16.35 -20.75 10.35
CA PRO A 97 15.89 -20.26 9.06
C PRO A 97 15.66 -21.35 8.01
N TYR A 98 16.48 -22.41 7.99
CA TYR A 98 16.23 -23.55 7.09
C TYR A 98 14.98 -24.33 7.47
N PHE A 99 14.69 -24.47 8.77
CA PHE A 99 13.46 -25.08 9.26
C PHE A 99 12.23 -24.25 8.83
N VAL A 100 12.26 -22.93 9.04
CA VAL A 100 11.18 -22.05 8.58
C VAL A 100 10.96 -22.20 7.09
N ALA A 101 12.04 -22.18 6.31
CA ALA A 101 11.97 -22.24 4.86
C ALA A 101 11.36 -23.53 4.30
N ASN A 102 11.55 -24.66 5.01
CA ASN A 102 11.18 -25.97 4.48
C ASN A 102 9.98 -26.61 5.18
N GLU A 103 9.70 -26.23 6.43
CA GLU A 103 8.71 -26.91 7.26
C GLU A 103 7.54 -26.00 7.71
N VAL A 104 7.79 -24.70 7.93
CA VAL A 104 6.75 -23.74 8.29
C VAL A 104 6.10 -23.23 7.02
N LEU A 105 5.13 -23.97 6.49
CA LEU A 105 4.60 -23.74 5.15
C LEU A 105 3.24 -23.04 5.17
N ARG A 106 3.14 -21.95 4.42
CA ARG A 106 1.90 -21.20 4.16
C ARG A 106 1.57 -21.25 2.68
N SER A 107 0.60 -22.06 2.29
CA SER A 107 0.23 -22.17 0.88
C SER A 107 -1.07 -21.44 0.55
N SER A 108 -1.17 -20.97 -0.68
CA SER A 108 -2.39 -20.37 -1.24
C SER A 108 -2.68 -20.97 -2.60
N ASP A 109 -3.89 -21.51 -2.78
CA ASP A 109 -4.44 -21.99 -4.05
C ASP A 109 -5.63 -21.10 -4.42
N TYR A 110 -5.38 -20.12 -5.28
CA TYR A 110 -6.34 -19.08 -5.65
C TYR A 110 -6.86 -19.30 -7.07
N THR A 111 -8.16 -19.29 -7.22
CA THR A 111 -8.85 -19.37 -8.50
C THR A 111 -9.76 -18.16 -8.66
N ILE A 112 -9.75 -17.52 -9.81
CA ILE A 112 -10.70 -16.50 -10.20
C ILE A 112 -11.22 -16.75 -11.62
N THR A 113 -12.53 -16.62 -11.78
CA THR A 113 -13.22 -16.65 -13.06
C THR A 113 -13.91 -15.32 -13.26
N ASN A 114 -13.58 -14.63 -14.34
CA ASN A 114 -14.22 -13.39 -14.75
C ASN A 114 -15.05 -13.64 -16.00
N GLY A 115 -16.29 -13.20 -16.01
CA GLY A 115 -17.16 -13.26 -17.16
C GLY A 115 -17.73 -11.89 -17.48
N TYR A 116 -17.84 -11.55 -18.75
CA TYR A 116 -18.52 -10.34 -19.18
C TYR A 116 -19.35 -10.56 -20.43
N MET A 117 -20.38 -9.77 -20.56
CA MET A 117 -21.27 -9.72 -21.72
C MET A 117 -21.69 -8.27 -21.96
N ASN A 118 -21.54 -7.82 -23.21
CA ASN A 118 -22.04 -6.54 -23.68
C ASN A 118 -23.01 -6.79 -24.82
N MET A 119 -24.22 -6.29 -24.72
CA MET A 119 -25.24 -6.31 -25.76
C MET A 119 -25.56 -4.89 -26.16
N GLY A 120 -25.67 -4.62 -27.42
CA GLY A 120 -26.05 -3.32 -27.95
C GLY A 120 -27.11 -3.45 -29.04
N TYR A 121 -28.07 -2.54 -29.03
CA TYR A 121 -29.06 -2.40 -30.10
C TYR A 121 -29.14 -0.95 -30.56
N GLU A 122 -28.89 -0.75 -31.85
CA GLU A 122 -28.96 0.57 -32.52
C GLU A 122 -30.38 0.77 -33.05
N PHE A 123 -31.20 1.60 -32.40
CA PHE A 123 -32.55 1.92 -32.85
C PHE A 123 -32.49 2.81 -34.08
N THR A 124 -31.58 3.76 -34.06
CA THR A 124 -31.27 4.71 -35.15
C THR A 124 -29.76 4.93 -35.14
N PRO A 125 -29.16 5.57 -36.17
CA PRO A 125 -27.72 5.90 -36.19
C PRO A 125 -27.26 6.78 -35.01
N TRP A 126 -28.18 7.47 -34.36
CA TRP A 126 -27.88 8.38 -33.24
C TRP A 126 -28.36 7.86 -31.87
N LEU A 127 -29.14 6.75 -31.79
CA LEU A 127 -29.71 6.24 -30.54
C LEU A 127 -29.42 4.75 -30.39
N LYS A 128 -28.75 4.40 -29.29
CA LYS A 128 -28.35 3.04 -28.95
C LYS A 128 -28.72 2.70 -27.51
N ALA A 129 -29.26 1.52 -27.28
CA ALA A 129 -29.32 0.90 -25.95
C ALA A 129 -28.21 -0.12 -25.80
N SER A 130 -27.65 -0.23 -24.61
CA SER A 130 -26.66 -1.26 -24.29
C SER A 130 -26.84 -1.80 -22.89
N LEU A 131 -26.66 -3.11 -22.76
CA LEU A 131 -26.58 -3.86 -21.50
C LEU A 131 -25.16 -4.38 -21.36
N ARG A 132 -24.49 -4.00 -20.27
CA ARG A 132 -23.23 -4.56 -19.83
C ARG A 132 -23.48 -5.43 -18.61
N SER A 133 -22.94 -6.60 -18.59
CA SER A 133 -23.04 -7.52 -17.46
C SER A 133 -21.67 -8.13 -17.20
N GLY A 134 -21.20 -8.02 -15.97
CA GLY A 134 -19.96 -8.64 -15.51
C GLY A 134 -20.18 -9.46 -14.27
N ILE A 135 -19.45 -10.54 -14.16
CA ILE A 135 -19.39 -11.40 -12.99
C ILE A 135 -17.96 -11.82 -12.70
N ASP A 136 -17.56 -11.69 -11.45
CA ASP A 136 -16.28 -12.18 -10.93
C ASP A 136 -16.59 -13.21 -9.85
N ILE A 137 -16.02 -14.40 -9.96
CA ILE A 137 -16.17 -15.50 -8.99
C ILE A 137 -14.76 -15.90 -8.56
N TYR A 138 -14.50 -15.88 -7.26
CA TYR A 138 -13.20 -16.31 -6.75
C TYR A 138 -13.32 -17.34 -5.64
N SER A 139 -12.27 -18.12 -5.49
CA SER A 139 -12.09 -19.07 -4.40
C SER A 139 -10.59 -19.15 -4.06
N ASN A 140 -10.28 -19.07 -2.80
CA ASN A 140 -8.93 -19.19 -2.29
C ASN A 140 -8.90 -20.24 -1.17
N ARG A 141 -7.98 -21.17 -1.26
CA ARG A 141 -7.72 -22.13 -0.20
C ARG A 141 -6.31 -21.87 0.34
N LYS A 142 -6.24 -21.41 1.58
CA LYS A 142 -5.00 -21.20 2.29
C LYS A 142 -4.79 -22.33 3.30
N THR A 143 -3.53 -22.72 3.50
CA THR A 143 -3.17 -23.62 4.61
C THR A 143 -1.93 -23.09 5.30
N TRP A 144 -1.91 -23.24 6.60
CA TRP A 144 -0.75 -22.96 7.43
C TRP A 144 -0.36 -24.24 8.19
N ARG A 145 0.94 -24.58 8.13
CA ARG A 145 1.50 -25.78 8.75
C ARG A 145 2.72 -25.38 9.55
N ASN A 146 2.67 -25.63 10.85
CA ASN A 146 3.84 -25.58 11.72
C ASN A 146 4.09 -26.97 12.25
N PRO A 147 5.28 -27.54 12.06
CA PRO A 147 5.63 -28.81 12.68
C PRO A 147 5.81 -28.66 14.19
N LYS A 148 5.83 -29.75 14.91
CA LYS A 148 6.26 -29.78 16.30
C LYS A 148 7.68 -29.18 16.42
N SER A 149 7.95 -28.49 17.52
CA SER A 149 9.19 -27.73 17.77
C SER A 149 9.27 -26.34 17.12
N ALA A 150 8.28 -25.90 16.31
CA ALA A 150 8.25 -24.54 15.81
C ALA A 150 8.01 -23.54 16.95
N ASN A 151 8.91 -22.55 17.09
CA ASN A 151 8.78 -21.48 18.06
C ASN A 151 7.94 -20.31 17.52
N SER A 152 7.90 -20.16 16.21
CA SER A 152 7.21 -19.09 15.50
C SER A 152 5.69 -19.27 15.42
N GLY A 153 5.17 -20.40 15.84
CA GLY A 153 3.74 -20.69 15.89
C GLY A 153 3.13 -20.45 17.27
N TRP A 154 1.81 -20.52 17.35
CA TRP A 154 1.06 -20.41 18.60
C TRP A 154 1.18 -21.67 19.47
N ASP A 155 1.56 -22.80 18.85
CA ASP A 155 1.67 -24.08 19.52
C ASP A 155 2.96 -24.82 19.14
N LYS A 156 3.84 -25.00 20.14
CA LYS A 156 5.10 -25.76 19.99
C LYS A 156 4.89 -27.26 19.71
N ASN A 157 3.69 -27.76 19.91
CA ASN A 157 3.32 -29.15 19.65
C ASN A 157 2.82 -29.37 18.21
N GLY A 158 2.99 -28.35 17.37
CA GLY A 158 2.53 -28.34 15.98
C GLY A 158 1.18 -27.66 15.78
N TYR A 159 0.96 -27.15 14.59
CA TYR A 159 -0.24 -26.38 14.24
C TYR A 159 -0.67 -26.63 12.81
N PHE A 160 -1.95 -26.71 12.59
CA PHE A 160 -2.54 -26.73 11.27
C PHE A 160 -3.75 -25.81 11.19
N GLU A 161 -3.79 -25.00 10.14
CA GLU A 161 -4.91 -24.15 9.82
C GLU A 161 -5.30 -24.33 8.35
N ILE A 162 -6.59 -24.31 8.09
CA ILE A 162 -7.16 -24.24 6.75
C ILE A 162 -8.19 -23.11 6.71
N GLU A 163 -8.05 -22.23 5.71
CA GLU A 163 -8.97 -21.17 5.42
C GLU A 163 -9.49 -21.32 3.99
N ARG A 164 -10.78 -21.14 3.79
CA ARG A 164 -11.43 -21.06 2.49
C ARG A 164 -12.17 -19.75 2.38
N ASP A 165 -11.67 -18.87 1.55
CA ASP A 165 -12.34 -17.64 1.14
C ASP A 165 -12.97 -17.85 -0.21
N GLY A 166 -14.19 -17.43 -0.39
CA GLY A 166 -14.84 -17.47 -1.68
C GLY A 166 -15.96 -16.47 -1.79
N GLY A 167 -16.24 -16.04 -2.99
CA GLY A 167 -17.28 -15.07 -3.21
C GLY A 167 -17.49 -14.75 -4.67
N PHE A 168 -18.40 -13.85 -4.89
CA PHE A 168 -18.63 -13.30 -6.22
C PHE A 168 -19.11 -11.85 -6.16
N SER A 169 -18.84 -11.13 -7.24
CA SER A 169 -19.44 -9.83 -7.51
C SER A 169 -20.12 -9.81 -8.86
N MET A 170 -21.21 -9.08 -8.98
CA MET A 170 -21.92 -8.85 -10.23
C MET A 170 -22.14 -7.37 -10.44
N ASN A 171 -22.00 -6.93 -11.67
CA ASN A 171 -22.27 -5.58 -12.09
C ASN A 171 -23.09 -5.59 -13.38
N HIS A 172 -24.27 -4.99 -13.36
CA HIS A 172 -25.16 -4.92 -14.52
C HIS A 172 -25.48 -3.45 -14.79
N ASP A 173 -25.13 -2.98 -15.99
CA ASP A 173 -25.39 -1.62 -16.45
C ASP A 173 -26.33 -1.63 -17.65
N LEU A 174 -27.49 -0.98 -17.52
CA LEU A 174 -28.37 -0.68 -18.64
C LEU A 174 -28.19 0.79 -19.01
N MET A 175 -27.86 1.06 -20.26
CA MET A 175 -27.55 2.41 -20.75
C MET A 175 -28.34 2.72 -22.03
N LEU A 176 -28.83 3.92 -22.12
CA LEU A 176 -29.30 4.54 -23.35
C LEU A 176 -28.33 5.66 -23.73
N SER A 177 -27.77 5.62 -24.90
CA SER A 177 -26.82 6.61 -25.43
C SER A 177 -27.34 7.22 -26.71
N ALA A 178 -27.19 8.54 -26.83
CA ALA A 178 -27.53 9.31 -28.02
C ALA A 178 -26.34 10.15 -28.44
N ASN A 179 -26.03 10.17 -29.74
CA ASN A 179 -24.95 10.98 -30.29
C ASN A 179 -25.46 11.64 -31.58
N GLN A 180 -25.48 12.97 -31.59
CA GLN A 180 -26.02 13.74 -32.71
C GLN A 180 -25.15 14.95 -33.01
N LYS A 181 -24.84 15.15 -34.29
CA LYS A 181 -24.21 16.36 -34.79
C LYS A 181 -25.26 17.33 -35.29
N ILE A 182 -25.28 18.54 -34.75
CA ILE A 182 -26.21 19.61 -35.09
C ILE A 182 -25.40 20.86 -35.46
N GLY A 183 -25.24 21.10 -36.75
CA GLY A 183 -24.36 22.20 -37.23
C GLY A 183 -22.92 21.97 -36.77
N ASP A 184 -22.37 22.95 -36.05
CA ASP A 184 -21.01 22.90 -35.50
C ASP A 184 -20.94 22.20 -34.16
N PHE A 185 -22.07 21.78 -33.57
CA PHE A 185 -22.12 21.07 -32.30
C PHE A 185 -22.15 19.56 -32.50
N ASN A 186 -21.37 18.84 -31.70
CA ASN A 186 -21.55 17.41 -31.47
C ASN A 186 -22.04 17.20 -30.05
N LEU A 187 -23.20 16.57 -29.89
CA LEU A 187 -23.87 16.34 -28.62
C LEU A 187 -23.94 14.82 -28.33
N GLU A 188 -23.45 14.42 -27.20
CA GLU A 188 -23.55 13.02 -26.71
C GLU A 188 -24.25 13.02 -25.36
N GLY A 189 -25.30 12.20 -25.22
CA GLY A 189 -26.03 12.01 -23.99
C GLY A 189 -26.01 10.53 -23.58
N ILE A 190 -25.84 10.23 -22.30
CA ILE A 190 -25.97 8.89 -21.74
C ILE A 190 -26.86 8.99 -20.50
N VAL A 191 -27.83 8.09 -20.41
CA VAL A 191 -28.60 7.83 -19.17
C VAL A 191 -28.55 6.35 -18.90
N GLY A 192 -28.29 5.98 -17.67
CA GLY A 192 -28.16 4.57 -17.31
C GLY A 192 -28.43 4.27 -15.84
N GLY A 193 -28.51 3.00 -15.55
CA GLY A 193 -28.63 2.47 -14.19
C GLY A 193 -27.71 1.27 -13.99
N THR A 194 -27.15 1.16 -12.80
CA THR A 194 -26.27 0.07 -12.39
C THR A 194 -26.89 -0.70 -11.24
N LEU A 195 -26.81 -2.03 -11.31
CA LEU A 195 -27.06 -2.94 -10.19
C LEU A 195 -25.72 -3.62 -9.86
N TYR A 196 -25.17 -3.30 -8.70
CA TYR A 196 -23.98 -3.93 -8.16
C TYR A 196 -24.32 -4.81 -6.97
N TYR A 197 -23.84 -6.04 -6.96
CA TYR A 197 -23.98 -6.97 -5.86
C TYR A 197 -22.64 -7.66 -5.58
N TYR A 198 -22.31 -7.79 -4.31
CA TYR A 198 -21.11 -8.44 -3.81
C TYR A 198 -21.46 -9.37 -2.65
N GLN A 199 -20.86 -10.56 -2.67
CA GLN A 199 -20.94 -11.54 -1.59
C GLN A 199 -19.57 -12.17 -1.35
N ASP A 200 -19.23 -12.33 -0.09
CA ASP A 200 -17.98 -12.96 0.37
C ASP A 200 -18.28 -13.91 1.53
N ASP A 201 -17.63 -15.07 1.54
CA ASP A 201 -17.82 -16.14 2.52
C ASP A 201 -16.44 -16.71 2.89
N THR A 202 -16.14 -16.72 4.19
CA THR A 202 -14.91 -17.27 4.74
C THR A 202 -15.23 -18.35 5.74
N LEU A 203 -14.60 -19.51 5.57
CA LEU A 203 -14.60 -20.62 6.52
C LEU A 203 -13.17 -20.94 6.93
N GLN A 204 -12.90 -20.86 8.23
CA GLN A 204 -11.59 -21.14 8.83
C GLN A 204 -11.70 -22.26 9.87
N GLY A 205 -10.68 -23.09 9.94
CA GLY A 205 -10.53 -24.07 11.01
C GLY A 205 -9.05 -24.24 11.37
N ASN A 206 -8.77 -24.35 12.64
CA ASN A 206 -7.42 -24.57 13.17
C ASN A 206 -7.39 -25.62 14.29
N THR A 207 -6.24 -26.24 14.44
CA THR A 207 -5.97 -27.17 15.55
C THR A 207 -5.66 -26.42 16.82
N GLU A 208 -6.03 -27.02 17.96
CA GLU A 208 -5.77 -26.51 19.31
C GLU A 208 -4.98 -27.54 20.13
N GLY A 209 -4.10 -27.05 21.02
CA GLY A 209 -3.25 -27.90 21.86
C GLY A 209 -2.16 -28.68 21.13
N GLY A 210 -2.03 -28.47 19.81
CA GLY A 210 -1.05 -29.12 18.95
C GLY A 210 -1.60 -30.26 18.08
N LEU A 211 -0.68 -31.08 17.54
CA LEU A 211 -1.00 -32.23 16.68
C LEU A 211 -0.80 -33.54 17.44
N THR A 212 -1.80 -34.40 17.48
CA THR A 212 -1.74 -35.74 18.04
C THR A 212 -0.70 -36.64 17.35
N ILE A 213 -0.52 -36.45 16.06
CA ILE A 213 0.45 -37.16 15.22
C ILE A 213 1.35 -36.11 14.57
N PRO A 214 2.65 -36.03 14.96
CA PRO A 214 3.61 -35.14 14.35
C PRO A 214 3.67 -35.30 12.81
N GLY A 215 3.72 -34.21 12.06
CA GLY A 215 3.76 -34.25 10.60
C GLY A 215 2.42 -34.56 9.91
N TYR A 216 1.33 -34.86 10.66
CA TYR A 216 0.00 -35.05 10.08
C TYR A 216 -0.86 -33.81 10.20
N TYR A 217 -0.89 -33.02 9.14
CA TYR A 217 -1.58 -31.71 9.07
C TYR A 217 -3.06 -31.87 8.68
N SER A 218 -3.91 -32.02 9.68
CA SER A 218 -5.36 -32.18 9.54
C SER A 218 -6.06 -31.64 10.77
N LEU A 219 -7.27 -31.07 10.64
CA LEU A 219 -8.09 -30.70 11.79
C LEU A 219 -8.41 -31.91 12.71
N LYS A 220 -8.42 -33.11 12.15
CA LYS A 220 -8.63 -34.36 12.93
C LYS A 220 -7.43 -34.72 13.82
N ALA A 221 -6.26 -34.12 13.58
CA ALA A 221 -5.08 -34.31 14.38
C ALA A 221 -4.99 -33.32 15.56
N SER A 222 -6.00 -32.51 15.79
CA SER A 222 -6.05 -31.59 16.93
C SER A 222 -6.02 -32.38 18.24
N VAL A 223 -5.17 -31.92 19.18
CA VAL A 223 -5.12 -32.49 20.53
C VAL A 223 -6.40 -32.12 21.28
N ASP A 224 -6.70 -30.84 21.34
CA ASP A 224 -7.97 -30.33 21.87
C ASP A 224 -8.99 -30.15 20.75
N LYS A 225 -10.21 -29.77 21.08
CA LYS A 225 -11.25 -29.51 20.09
C LYS A 225 -10.81 -28.42 19.11
N ALA A 226 -10.76 -28.77 17.82
CA ALA A 226 -10.41 -27.82 16.77
C ALA A 226 -11.39 -26.63 16.76
N THR A 227 -10.84 -25.43 16.65
CA THR A 227 -11.61 -24.19 16.51
C THR A 227 -12.06 -24.01 15.08
N THR A 228 -13.31 -23.55 14.91
CA THR A 228 -13.84 -23.21 13.59
C THR A 228 -14.55 -21.86 13.64
N SER A 229 -14.40 -21.07 12.59
CA SER A 229 -15.09 -19.80 12.45
C SER A 229 -15.61 -19.63 11.02
N SER A 230 -16.67 -18.85 10.88
CA SER A 230 -17.20 -18.46 9.58
C SER A 230 -17.60 -16.99 9.59
N SER A 231 -17.40 -16.33 8.47
CA SER A 231 -17.87 -14.97 8.25
C SER A 231 -18.55 -14.86 6.90
N TYR A 232 -19.50 -13.95 6.81
CA TYR A 232 -20.31 -13.76 5.63
C TYR A 232 -20.59 -12.28 5.41
N LYS A 233 -20.30 -11.78 4.21
CA LYS A 233 -20.48 -10.36 3.85
C LYS A 233 -21.33 -10.24 2.60
N ARG A 234 -22.25 -9.28 2.60
CA ARG A 234 -23.06 -8.91 1.44
C ARG A 234 -23.15 -7.41 1.29
N LYS A 235 -23.10 -6.95 0.06
CA LYS A 235 -23.30 -5.55 -0.29
C LYS A 235 -24.07 -5.43 -1.58
N GLN A 236 -24.99 -4.48 -1.61
CA GLN A 236 -25.71 -4.09 -2.82
C GLN A 236 -25.66 -2.58 -2.96
N VAL A 237 -25.40 -2.12 -4.18
CA VAL A 237 -25.48 -0.70 -4.56
C VAL A 237 -26.28 -0.60 -5.85
N ASN A 238 -27.37 0.14 -5.81
CA ASN A 238 -28.15 0.48 -6.99
C ASN A 238 -27.85 1.92 -7.37
N SER A 239 -27.80 2.21 -8.66
CA SER A 239 -27.38 3.54 -9.13
C SER A 239 -28.19 3.98 -10.33
N ILE A 240 -28.38 5.30 -10.43
CA ILE A 240 -28.85 5.97 -11.65
C ILE A 240 -27.85 7.06 -11.99
N TYR A 241 -27.48 7.18 -13.24
CA TYR A 241 -26.50 8.18 -13.69
C TYR A 241 -26.84 8.73 -15.07
N GLY A 242 -26.27 9.90 -15.34
CA GLY A 242 -26.33 10.53 -16.64
C GLY A 242 -25.05 11.28 -16.97
N ARG A 243 -24.77 11.42 -18.25
CA ARG A 243 -23.69 12.24 -18.82
C ARG A 243 -24.23 13.02 -20.00
N LEU A 244 -23.87 14.29 -20.08
CA LEU A 244 -24.04 15.14 -21.25
C LEU A 244 -22.64 15.65 -21.65
N SER A 245 -22.27 15.39 -22.90
CA SER A 245 -21.03 15.88 -23.51
C SER A 245 -21.39 16.72 -24.71
N ALA A 246 -20.81 17.90 -24.80
CA ALA A 246 -21.00 18.81 -25.91
C ALA A 246 -19.63 19.29 -26.42
N SER A 247 -19.45 19.28 -27.74
CA SER A 247 -18.31 19.93 -28.36
C SER A 247 -18.78 20.92 -29.46
N TRP A 248 -18.08 22.04 -29.58
CA TRP A 248 -18.34 23.06 -30.57
C TRP A 248 -17.11 23.33 -31.43
N LYS A 249 -17.27 23.18 -32.74
CA LYS A 249 -16.22 23.34 -33.78
C LYS A 249 -14.96 22.51 -33.55
N GLY A 250 -15.01 21.47 -32.69
CA GLY A 250 -13.82 20.73 -32.30
C GLY A 250 -12.84 21.51 -31.40
N ALA A 251 -13.18 22.73 -31.01
CA ALA A 251 -12.35 23.65 -30.25
C ALA A 251 -12.75 23.71 -28.78
N PHE A 252 -14.04 23.69 -28.47
CA PHE A 252 -14.54 23.68 -27.08
C PHE A 252 -15.21 22.36 -26.74
N TYR A 253 -15.02 21.90 -25.52
CA TYR A 253 -15.60 20.67 -24.97
C TYR A 253 -16.16 20.94 -23.58
N LEU A 254 -17.34 20.44 -23.31
CA LEU A 254 -18.00 20.48 -22.01
C LEU A 254 -18.57 19.11 -21.71
N ASP A 255 -18.25 18.57 -20.55
CA ASP A 255 -18.80 17.31 -19.99
C ASP A 255 -19.46 17.61 -18.65
N VAL A 256 -20.70 17.14 -18.48
CA VAL A 256 -21.42 17.19 -17.20
C VAL A 256 -21.89 15.79 -16.88
N THR A 257 -21.61 15.33 -15.66
CA THR A 257 -22.08 14.04 -15.17
C THR A 257 -22.82 14.20 -13.85
N ALA A 258 -23.77 13.33 -13.62
CA ALA A 258 -24.49 13.24 -12.36
C ALA A 258 -24.78 11.76 -12.05
N ARG A 259 -24.64 11.37 -10.78
CA ARG A 259 -24.94 10.02 -10.32
C ARG A 259 -25.55 10.05 -8.95
N ASN A 260 -26.52 9.17 -8.72
CA ASN A 260 -27.08 8.88 -7.41
C ASN A 260 -26.95 7.39 -7.13
N ASP A 261 -26.39 7.05 -5.97
CA ASP A 261 -26.25 5.69 -5.48
C ASP A 261 -27.15 5.46 -4.26
N TRP A 262 -27.62 4.22 -4.13
CA TRP A 262 -28.32 3.70 -2.95
C TRP A 262 -27.54 2.49 -2.45
N SER A 263 -26.85 2.65 -1.31
CA SER A 263 -26.00 1.59 -0.73
C SER A 263 -26.66 0.88 0.44
N SER A 264 -26.55 -0.44 0.48
CA SER A 264 -27.03 -1.26 1.59
C SER A 264 -26.19 -1.14 2.87
N THR A 265 -25.02 -0.48 2.81
CA THR A 265 -24.12 -0.31 3.95
C THR A 265 -24.41 0.92 4.78
N LEU A 266 -25.36 1.74 4.35
CA LEU A 266 -25.78 2.97 5.02
C LEU A 266 -27.20 2.83 5.60
N PRO A 267 -27.54 3.59 6.66
CA PRO A 267 -28.90 3.68 7.17
C PRO A 267 -29.91 4.12 6.10
N SER A 268 -31.18 3.75 6.27
CA SER A 268 -32.27 4.06 5.32
C SER A 268 -32.36 5.54 4.97
N GLU A 269 -32.08 6.40 5.96
CA GLU A 269 -32.19 7.87 5.86
C GLU A 269 -31.02 8.47 5.06
N THR A 270 -29.86 7.82 5.02
CA THR A 270 -28.64 8.35 4.41
C THR A 270 -28.08 7.49 3.26
N ARG A 271 -28.73 6.37 2.95
CA ARG A 271 -28.27 5.41 1.91
C ARG A 271 -28.27 5.97 0.49
N SER A 272 -29.10 7.01 0.25
CA SER A 272 -29.16 7.69 -1.04
C SER A 272 -28.21 8.89 -1.06
N TYR A 273 -27.28 8.90 -1.99
CA TYR A 273 -26.31 9.99 -2.08
C TYR A 273 -25.99 10.36 -3.53
N PHE A 274 -26.10 11.65 -3.79
CA PHE A 274 -25.90 12.25 -5.09
C PHE A 274 -24.51 12.88 -5.20
N TYR A 275 -23.89 12.78 -6.38
CA TYR A 275 -22.62 13.44 -6.69
C TYR A 275 -22.46 13.77 -8.17
N PRO A 276 -22.19 15.04 -8.48
CA PRO A 276 -22.00 15.55 -9.85
C PRO A 276 -20.54 15.78 -10.20
N SER A 277 -20.26 15.93 -11.51
CA SER A 277 -19.02 16.49 -12.00
C SER A 277 -19.26 17.38 -13.23
N VAL A 278 -18.34 18.31 -13.44
CA VAL A 278 -18.28 19.13 -14.64
C VAL A 278 -16.82 19.29 -15.07
N SER A 279 -16.56 19.16 -16.37
CA SER A 279 -15.25 19.44 -16.93
C SER A 279 -15.39 20.17 -18.25
N GLY A 280 -14.44 21.08 -18.50
CA GLY A 280 -14.38 21.84 -19.74
C GLY A 280 -12.97 21.92 -20.29
N SER A 281 -12.83 21.99 -21.60
CA SER A 281 -11.54 22.25 -22.22
C SER A 281 -11.71 23.07 -23.50
N ALA A 282 -10.66 23.86 -23.80
CA ALA A 282 -10.56 24.63 -25.05
C ALA A 282 -9.23 24.33 -25.73
N ILE A 283 -9.29 24.01 -27.00
CA ILE A 283 -8.11 23.85 -27.87
C ILE A 283 -7.86 25.24 -28.48
N LEU A 284 -6.96 26.00 -27.88
CA LEU A 284 -6.68 27.38 -28.26
C LEU A 284 -6.04 27.47 -29.63
N SER A 285 -5.28 26.48 -30.07
CA SER A 285 -4.72 26.38 -31.41
C SER A 285 -5.76 26.31 -32.55
N GLU A 286 -7.02 25.97 -32.21
CA GLU A 286 -8.13 26.01 -33.18
C GLU A 286 -8.87 27.37 -33.19
N LEU A 287 -8.53 28.28 -32.26
CA LEU A 287 -9.22 29.55 -32.05
C LEU A 287 -8.38 30.76 -32.38
N ILE A 288 -7.08 30.66 -32.21
CA ILE A 288 -6.12 31.76 -32.44
C ILE A 288 -4.92 31.25 -33.21
N ASP A 289 -4.32 32.13 -34.01
CA ASP A 289 -3.08 31.85 -34.68
C ASP A 289 -1.94 31.81 -33.67
N LEU A 290 -1.27 30.67 -33.59
CA LEU A 290 -0.13 30.48 -32.70
C LEU A 290 1.18 30.86 -33.40
N PRO A 291 2.23 31.27 -32.66
CA PRO A 291 3.56 31.42 -33.21
C PRO A 291 4.05 30.11 -33.87
N GLU A 292 4.87 30.17 -34.91
CA GLU A 292 5.34 28.99 -35.66
C GLU A 292 6.05 27.91 -34.79
N TRP A 293 6.63 28.31 -33.66
CA TRP A 293 7.28 27.41 -32.72
C TRP A 293 6.31 26.65 -31.80
N MET A 294 5.03 27.09 -31.72
CA MET A 294 3.97 26.45 -30.92
C MET A 294 2.96 25.79 -31.86
N SER A 295 2.86 24.47 -31.82
CA SER A 295 2.03 23.68 -32.73
C SER A 295 0.68 23.26 -32.15
N PHE A 296 0.51 23.35 -30.85
CA PHE A 296 -0.73 22.98 -30.17
C PHE A 296 -0.78 23.62 -28.78
N TRP A 297 -1.99 24.11 -28.42
CA TRP A 297 -2.25 24.59 -27.07
C TRP A 297 -3.68 24.26 -26.65
N LYS A 298 -3.80 23.54 -25.54
CA LYS A 298 -5.06 23.17 -24.90
C LYS A 298 -5.05 23.60 -23.43
N VAL A 299 -6.16 24.18 -22.97
CA VAL A 299 -6.44 24.41 -21.54
C VAL A 299 -7.61 23.56 -21.10
N ARG A 300 -7.60 23.13 -19.83
CA ARG A 300 -8.67 22.30 -19.24
C ARG A 300 -8.94 22.70 -17.80
N GLY A 301 -10.17 22.48 -17.37
CA GLY A 301 -10.57 22.62 -15.98
C GLY A 301 -11.66 21.63 -15.63
N SER A 302 -11.65 21.13 -14.42
CA SER A 302 -12.67 20.22 -13.93
C SER A 302 -13.00 20.47 -12.48
N TRP A 303 -14.23 20.14 -12.13
CA TRP A 303 -14.68 20.03 -10.75
C TRP A 303 -15.51 18.75 -10.60
N THR A 304 -15.26 18.01 -9.53
CA THR A 304 -15.96 16.76 -9.25
C THR A 304 -16.23 16.59 -7.76
N GLN A 305 -17.33 15.95 -7.46
CA GLN A 305 -17.63 15.45 -6.14
C GLN A 305 -17.81 13.92 -6.22
N THR A 306 -17.23 13.20 -5.28
CA THR A 306 -17.43 11.76 -5.12
C THR A 306 -17.81 11.45 -3.68
N LYS A 307 -18.50 10.34 -3.48
CA LYS A 307 -18.89 9.88 -2.14
C LYS A 307 -18.60 8.40 -2.00
N LYS A 308 -18.22 7.99 -0.80
CA LYS A 308 -17.89 6.61 -0.44
C LYS A 308 -18.70 6.21 0.78
N ASP A 309 -19.43 5.12 0.66
CA ASP A 309 -20.14 4.49 1.76
C ASP A 309 -19.19 3.86 2.80
N VAL A 310 -19.74 3.36 3.89
CA VAL A 310 -18.98 2.71 4.97
C VAL A 310 -18.84 1.21 4.70
N ASP A 311 -18.00 0.54 5.49
CA ASP A 311 -17.77 -0.89 5.36
C ASP A 311 -19.04 -1.70 5.71
N VAL A 312 -19.12 -2.90 5.14
CA VAL A 312 -20.27 -3.82 5.35
C VAL A 312 -20.46 -4.09 6.84
N TYR A 313 -21.71 -3.99 7.30
CA TYR A 313 -22.15 -4.21 8.69
C TYR A 313 -21.59 -3.24 9.74
N SER A 314 -20.88 -2.17 9.35
CA SER A 314 -20.38 -1.19 10.31
C SER A 314 -21.47 -0.38 11.01
N ILE A 315 -22.72 -0.40 10.49
CA ILE A 315 -23.89 0.27 11.09
C ILE A 315 -24.77 -0.67 11.92
N ASN A 316 -24.45 -1.98 11.98
CA ASN A 316 -25.29 -2.97 12.64
C ASN A 316 -24.82 -3.22 14.07
N ASN A 317 -25.74 -3.12 15.04
CA ASN A 317 -25.48 -3.53 16.41
C ASN A 317 -25.84 -5.02 16.55
N VAL A 318 -24.87 -5.83 16.94
CA VAL A 318 -25.01 -7.28 17.11
C VAL A 318 -24.41 -7.73 18.42
N TYR A 319 -24.98 -8.75 19.03
CA TYR A 319 -24.37 -9.40 20.20
C TYR A 319 -23.15 -10.21 19.79
N GLY A 320 -22.10 -10.15 20.61
CA GLY A 320 -21.01 -11.13 20.54
C GLY A 320 -21.48 -12.45 21.15
N VAL A 321 -21.28 -13.57 20.44
CA VAL A 321 -21.61 -14.91 20.95
C VAL A 321 -20.31 -15.66 21.22
N SER A 322 -20.14 -16.16 22.44
CA SER A 322 -19.06 -17.05 22.83
C SER A 322 -19.62 -18.42 23.20
N THR A 323 -19.00 -19.48 22.73
CA THR A 323 -19.39 -20.87 23.01
C THR A 323 -18.73 -21.44 24.25
N ASP A 324 -17.69 -20.78 24.79
CA ASP A 324 -16.83 -21.30 25.87
C ASP A 324 -16.75 -20.37 27.10
N ALA A 325 -17.75 -19.51 27.29
CA ALA A 325 -17.64 -18.43 28.28
C ALA A 325 -17.78 -18.87 29.74
N TRP A 326 -18.57 -19.89 30.03
CA TRP A 326 -18.77 -20.40 31.38
C TRP A 326 -19.25 -21.85 31.32
N ASP A 327 -18.44 -22.75 31.83
CA ASP A 327 -18.72 -24.19 31.93
C ASP A 327 -19.29 -24.78 30.62
N ASN A 328 -18.70 -24.39 29.49
CA ASN A 328 -19.13 -24.73 28.12
C ASN A 328 -20.56 -24.29 27.73
N LEU A 329 -21.14 -23.34 28.46
CA LEU A 329 -22.43 -22.76 28.09
C LEU A 329 -22.23 -21.59 27.11
N PRO A 330 -23.05 -21.51 26.04
CA PRO A 330 -23.06 -20.34 25.16
C PRO A 330 -23.41 -19.09 25.95
N SER A 331 -22.71 -18.00 25.70
CA SER A 331 -23.03 -16.68 26.27
C SER A 331 -23.17 -15.64 25.18
N ALA A 332 -23.97 -14.61 25.44
CA ALA A 332 -24.07 -13.44 24.59
C ALA A 332 -23.58 -12.21 25.36
N SER A 333 -22.69 -11.45 24.73
CA SER A 333 -22.22 -10.17 25.25
C SER A 333 -22.81 -9.00 24.48
N TYR A 334 -23.08 -7.93 25.18
CA TYR A 334 -23.49 -6.66 24.55
C TYR A 334 -22.35 -6.11 23.71
N PRO A 335 -22.64 -5.45 22.57
CA PRO A 335 -21.60 -4.77 21.82
C PRO A 335 -20.99 -3.63 22.66
N THR A 336 -19.69 -3.47 22.60
CA THR A 336 -18.99 -2.36 23.26
C THR A 336 -19.08 -1.05 22.48
N SER A 337 -19.54 -1.11 21.23
CA SER A 337 -19.68 0.05 20.35
C SER A 337 -21.11 0.27 19.92
N ILE A 338 -21.62 1.49 20.04
CA ILE A 338 -22.88 1.90 19.43
C ILE A 338 -22.65 2.14 17.94
N ARG A 339 -23.48 1.53 17.11
CA ARG A 339 -23.45 1.70 15.65
C ARG A 339 -24.82 2.12 15.14
N GLY A 340 -24.92 2.52 13.89
CA GLY A 340 -26.19 2.79 13.24
C GLY A 340 -26.81 4.16 13.47
N ALA A 341 -26.09 5.10 14.07
CA ALA A 341 -26.49 6.50 14.02
C ALA A 341 -26.59 6.94 12.53
N LEU A 342 -27.11 8.14 12.26
CA LEU A 342 -27.30 8.69 10.91
C LEU A 342 -25.98 8.92 10.16
N ILE A 343 -25.20 7.86 10.00
CA ILE A 343 -23.89 7.91 9.32
C ILE A 343 -24.09 8.26 7.86
N GLN A 344 -23.36 9.29 7.43
CA GLN A 344 -23.31 9.75 6.06
C GLN A 344 -22.07 9.21 5.33
N PRO A 345 -22.11 9.07 4.00
CA PRO A 345 -20.94 8.70 3.24
C PRO A 345 -19.85 9.77 3.35
N THR A 346 -18.61 9.32 3.44
CA THR A 346 -17.44 10.21 3.30
C THR A 346 -17.46 10.82 1.91
N ALA A 347 -17.18 12.12 1.82
CA ALA A 347 -17.23 12.86 0.56
C ALA A 347 -15.86 13.44 0.20
N THR A 348 -15.59 13.49 -1.10
CA THR A 348 -14.39 14.10 -1.65
C THR A 348 -14.80 15.07 -2.75
N ARG A 349 -14.31 16.29 -2.68
CA ARG A 349 -14.48 17.34 -3.68
C ARG A 349 -13.11 17.68 -4.26
N SER A 350 -13.02 17.67 -5.59
CA SER A 350 -11.76 17.98 -6.27
C SER A 350 -12.00 19.00 -7.38
N TRP A 351 -11.01 19.85 -7.60
CA TRP A 351 -10.93 20.65 -8.81
C TRP A 351 -9.51 20.61 -9.36
N GLU A 352 -9.41 20.72 -10.67
CA GLU A 352 -8.16 20.69 -11.41
C GLU A 352 -8.19 21.74 -12.50
N ILE A 353 -7.06 22.38 -12.72
CA ILE A 353 -6.77 23.18 -13.91
C ILE A 353 -5.48 22.67 -14.55
N GLY A 354 -5.45 22.65 -15.88
CA GLY A 354 -4.27 22.15 -16.59
C GLY A 354 -4.14 22.73 -17.98
N THR A 355 -2.95 22.58 -18.51
CA THR A 355 -2.62 23.00 -19.87
C THR A 355 -1.69 22.00 -20.54
N ALA A 356 -1.92 21.75 -21.82
CA ALA A 356 -1.05 20.97 -22.68
C ALA A 356 -0.57 21.81 -23.83
N VAL A 357 0.74 21.89 -24.04
CA VAL A 357 1.39 22.68 -25.06
C VAL A 357 2.38 21.84 -25.83
N ASN A 358 2.31 21.87 -27.17
CA ASN A 358 3.29 21.24 -28.04
C ASN A 358 4.09 22.32 -28.81
N PHE A 359 5.38 22.08 -28.87
CA PHE A 359 6.33 22.97 -29.53
C PHE A 359 7.06 22.28 -30.68
N PHE A 360 7.56 23.07 -31.64
CA PHE A 360 8.47 22.61 -32.70
C PHE A 360 7.89 21.42 -33.50
N ASN A 361 6.65 21.58 -34.03
CA ASN A 361 5.94 20.53 -34.75
C ASN A 361 5.79 19.23 -33.93
N ASN A 362 5.33 19.37 -32.69
CA ASN A 362 5.10 18.31 -31.72
C ASN A 362 6.40 17.58 -31.25
N ARG A 363 7.58 18.12 -31.48
CA ARG A 363 8.83 17.52 -30.99
C ARG A 363 9.01 17.66 -29.50
N LEU A 364 8.49 18.71 -28.89
CA LEU A 364 8.47 18.90 -27.44
C LEU A 364 7.01 19.08 -26.99
N ARG A 365 6.59 18.30 -26.01
CA ARG A 365 5.24 18.34 -25.43
C ARG A 365 5.37 18.56 -23.93
N VAL A 366 4.59 19.49 -23.42
CA VAL A 366 4.53 19.84 -21.99
C VAL A 366 3.08 19.76 -21.55
N ASP A 367 2.80 18.97 -20.55
CA ASP A 367 1.52 18.90 -19.85
C ASP A 367 1.73 19.27 -18.39
N PHE A 368 0.94 20.25 -17.93
CA PHE A 368 0.97 20.76 -16.57
C PHE A 368 -0.43 20.73 -15.98
N ALA A 369 -0.55 20.28 -14.74
CA ALA A 369 -1.77 20.30 -13.96
C ALA A 369 -1.52 20.77 -12.53
N TYR A 370 -2.48 21.55 -12.00
CA TYR A 370 -2.61 21.86 -10.58
C TYR A 370 -3.98 21.40 -10.11
N TYR A 371 -4.03 20.71 -8.97
CA TYR A 371 -5.26 20.23 -8.40
C TYR A 371 -5.35 20.44 -6.89
N ASN A 372 -6.59 20.47 -6.42
CA ASN A 372 -6.93 20.54 -5.01
C ASN A 372 -8.07 19.55 -4.73
N THR A 373 -7.90 18.76 -3.69
CA THR A 373 -8.87 17.75 -3.27
C THR A 373 -9.18 17.96 -1.80
N LEU A 374 -10.46 18.12 -1.45
CA LEU A 374 -10.97 18.24 -0.10
C LEU A 374 -11.77 17.01 0.27
N LYS A 375 -11.38 16.32 1.33
CA LYS A 375 -12.07 15.17 1.90
C LYS A 375 -12.78 15.60 3.20
N TYR A 376 -14.06 15.32 3.32
CA TYR A 376 -14.92 15.75 4.42
C TYR A 376 -15.98 14.69 4.77
N ASN A 377 -16.78 14.90 5.81
CA ASN A 377 -17.66 13.89 6.39
C ASN A 377 -16.91 12.60 6.72
N LEU A 378 -15.72 12.73 7.28
CA LEU A 378 -14.92 11.58 7.69
C LEU A 378 -15.64 10.80 8.76
N THR A 379 -15.47 9.49 8.78
CA THR A 379 -16.02 8.62 9.82
C THR A 379 -14.96 8.22 10.82
N ARG A 380 -15.35 8.15 12.10
CA ARG A 380 -14.48 7.77 13.21
C ARG A 380 -15.26 7.00 14.27
N SER A 381 -14.61 6.04 14.92
CA SER A 381 -15.08 5.51 16.19
C SER A 381 -14.64 6.48 17.31
N ALA A 382 -15.60 7.15 17.92
CA ALA A 382 -15.37 8.11 18.98
C ALA A 382 -15.65 7.47 20.34
N THR A 383 -14.74 7.68 21.30
CA THR A 383 -14.92 7.22 22.69
C THR A 383 -16.13 7.90 23.33
N VAL A 384 -16.94 7.16 24.05
CA VAL A 384 -18.06 7.65 24.83
C VAL A 384 -17.83 7.37 26.32
N SER A 385 -18.59 8.03 27.18
CA SER A 385 -18.52 7.77 28.63
C SER A 385 -18.90 6.33 28.94
N ASN A 386 -18.09 5.62 29.69
CA ASN A 386 -18.39 4.25 30.16
C ASN A 386 -19.71 4.15 30.97
N ALA A 387 -20.18 5.27 31.52
CA ALA A 387 -21.52 5.34 32.16
C ALA A 387 -22.67 5.10 31.19
N SER A 388 -22.44 5.20 29.88
CA SER A 388 -23.44 4.83 28.85
C SER A 388 -23.58 3.31 28.66
N GLY A 389 -22.70 2.50 29.24
CA GLY A 389 -22.60 1.05 28.98
C GLY A 389 -21.85 0.69 27.68
N PHE A 390 -21.25 1.67 26.98
CA PHE A 390 -20.51 1.50 25.77
C PHE A 390 -19.14 2.18 25.85
N GLU A 391 -18.20 1.75 25.04
CA GLU A 391 -16.85 2.32 24.95
C GLU A 391 -16.72 3.31 23.78
N SER A 392 -17.44 3.09 22.71
CA SER A 392 -17.34 3.92 21.50
C SER A 392 -18.64 4.02 20.71
N THR A 393 -18.69 5.02 19.82
CA THR A 393 -19.77 5.18 18.83
C THR A 393 -19.18 5.58 17.47
N LEU A 394 -19.78 5.06 16.38
CA LEU A 394 -19.41 5.47 15.02
C LEU A 394 -20.08 6.79 14.68
N ILE A 395 -19.30 7.79 14.31
CA ILE A 395 -19.77 9.13 13.94
C ILE A 395 -19.15 9.63 12.65
N ASN A 396 -19.80 10.60 11.99
CA ASN A 396 -19.11 11.56 11.15
C ASN A 396 -18.61 12.72 12.01
N TYR A 397 -17.43 13.25 11.71
CA TYR A 397 -16.87 14.39 12.47
C TYR A 397 -16.38 15.50 11.52
N ASN A 398 -16.12 16.68 12.07
CA ASN A 398 -15.93 17.90 11.28
C ASN A 398 -14.46 18.15 10.86
N GLU A 399 -13.60 17.13 10.91
CA GLU A 399 -12.27 17.24 10.32
C GLU A 399 -12.36 17.21 8.81
N GLU A 400 -11.63 18.11 8.17
CA GLU A 400 -11.50 18.17 6.72
C GLU A 400 -10.03 18.10 6.32
N GLN A 401 -9.71 17.22 5.40
CA GLN A 401 -8.36 16.97 4.89
C GLN A 401 -8.25 17.45 3.44
N GLU A 402 -7.26 18.27 3.19
CA GLU A 402 -6.99 18.87 1.89
C GLU A 402 -5.69 18.32 1.30
N ARG A 403 -5.71 17.98 0.01
CA ARG A 403 -4.53 17.62 -0.78
C ARG A 403 -4.37 18.63 -1.90
N ARG A 404 -3.19 19.25 -2.01
CA ARG A 404 -2.80 20.17 -3.09
C ARG A 404 -1.65 19.57 -3.87
N GLY A 405 -1.77 19.51 -5.18
CA GLY A 405 -0.73 18.89 -6.00
C GLY A 405 -0.47 19.62 -7.30
N VAL A 406 0.76 19.43 -7.77
CA VAL A 406 1.26 19.89 -9.06
C VAL A 406 1.84 18.71 -9.80
N GLU A 407 1.48 18.55 -11.06
CA GLU A 407 2.01 17.52 -11.94
C GLU A 407 2.58 18.16 -13.21
N LEU A 408 3.73 17.67 -13.67
CA LEU A 408 4.39 18.12 -14.88
C LEU A 408 4.90 16.92 -15.66
N THR A 409 4.48 16.80 -16.90
CA THR A 409 5.04 15.86 -17.87
C THR A 409 5.69 16.61 -19.01
N ILE A 410 6.96 16.32 -19.27
CA ILE A 410 7.70 16.82 -20.43
C ILE A 410 8.11 15.62 -21.26
N SER A 411 7.71 15.58 -22.53
CA SER A 411 8.14 14.54 -23.45
C SER A 411 8.65 15.14 -24.76
N GLY A 412 9.72 14.54 -25.31
CA GLY A 412 10.29 15.09 -26.53
C GLY A 412 11.08 14.09 -27.35
N ASP A 413 11.04 14.31 -28.66
CA ASP A 413 11.94 13.72 -29.63
C ASP A 413 13.21 14.57 -29.70
N ILE A 414 14.20 14.29 -28.83
CA ILE A 414 15.41 15.11 -28.67
C ILE A 414 16.24 15.04 -29.93
N ILE A 415 16.47 13.83 -30.43
CA ILE A 415 17.14 13.58 -31.71
C ILE A 415 16.23 12.66 -32.54
N LYS A 416 16.01 13.02 -33.79
CA LYS A 416 15.26 12.21 -34.75
C LYS A 416 15.94 12.31 -36.12
N THR A 417 16.64 11.25 -36.47
CA THR A 417 17.29 11.07 -37.75
C THR A 417 16.80 9.77 -38.41
N ARG A 418 17.26 9.45 -39.61
CA ARG A 418 16.88 8.22 -40.29
C ARG A 418 17.29 6.96 -39.50
N ASP A 419 18.49 6.95 -38.92
CA ASP A 419 19.10 5.77 -38.32
C ASP A 419 19.15 5.83 -36.80
N PHE A 420 18.95 7.03 -36.19
CA PHE A 420 19.04 7.23 -34.76
C PHE A 420 17.88 8.11 -34.25
N GLU A 421 17.20 7.63 -33.25
CA GLU A 421 16.14 8.36 -32.54
C GLU A 421 16.44 8.34 -31.04
N TRP A 422 16.26 9.48 -30.38
CA TRP A 422 16.24 9.60 -28.93
C TRP A 422 14.97 10.32 -28.50
N ASN A 423 14.13 9.59 -27.76
CA ASN A 423 12.93 10.12 -27.10
C ASN A 423 13.15 10.09 -25.58
N ALA A 424 12.73 11.15 -24.90
CA ALA A 424 12.75 11.21 -23.45
C ALA A 424 11.39 11.69 -22.90
N ILE A 425 11.01 11.13 -21.75
CA ILE A 425 9.82 11.50 -21.00
C ILE A 425 10.23 11.76 -19.55
N LEU A 426 9.99 12.98 -19.08
CA LEU A 426 10.13 13.39 -17.68
C LEU A 426 8.74 13.52 -17.07
N ASN A 427 8.50 12.85 -15.97
CA ASN A 427 7.36 13.04 -15.09
C ASN A 427 7.84 13.59 -13.75
N TRP A 428 7.16 14.58 -13.23
CA TRP A 428 7.43 15.18 -11.95
C TRP A 428 6.12 15.52 -11.24
N ALA A 429 6.03 15.22 -9.95
CA ALA A 429 4.85 15.52 -9.17
C ALA A 429 5.22 15.93 -7.73
N ARG A 430 4.43 16.81 -7.18
CA ARG A 430 4.53 17.29 -5.80
C ARG A 430 3.16 17.35 -5.17
N ASP A 431 2.96 16.60 -4.09
CA ASP A 431 1.75 16.61 -3.28
C ASP A 431 2.01 17.17 -1.88
N ARG A 432 1.02 17.86 -1.33
CA ARG A 432 1.01 18.31 0.06
C ARG A 432 -0.37 18.11 0.66
N TYR A 433 -0.37 17.73 1.91
CA TYR A 433 -1.55 17.31 2.67
C TYR A 433 -1.72 18.20 3.89
N TYR A 434 -2.93 18.77 4.06
CA TYR A 434 -3.20 19.76 5.10
C TYR A 434 -4.50 19.44 5.83
N TYR A 435 -4.59 19.83 7.10
CA TYR A 435 -5.88 20.00 7.75
C TYR A 435 -6.55 21.27 7.20
N SER A 436 -7.66 21.13 6.47
CA SER A 436 -8.49 22.28 6.07
C SER A 436 -9.34 22.74 7.25
N ARG A 437 -9.78 21.80 8.07
CA ARG A 437 -10.50 22.02 9.32
C ARG A 437 -10.12 20.92 10.31
N VAL A 438 -10.08 21.26 11.59
CA VAL A 438 -10.00 20.30 12.71
C VAL A 438 -11.29 20.31 13.48
N ASP A 439 -11.63 19.17 14.09
CA ASP A 439 -12.77 19.04 14.99
C ASP A 439 -12.30 19.21 16.43
N ASP A 440 -12.83 20.21 17.15
CA ASP A 440 -12.39 20.57 18.50
C ASP A 440 -12.52 19.43 19.52
N LYS A 441 -13.42 18.48 19.26
CA LYS A 441 -13.70 17.37 20.16
C LYS A 441 -13.08 16.05 19.70
N TYR A 442 -13.08 15.81 18.39
CA TYR A 442 -12.80 14.48 17.84
C TYR A 442 -11.50 14.39 17.05
N SER A 443 -10.90 15.50 16.61
CA SER A 443 -9.54 15.46 16.06
C SER A 443 -8.50 15.16 17.14
N THR A 444 -7.35 14.67 16.71
CA THR A 444 -6.23 14.43 17.63
C THR A 444 -5.79 15.75 18.26
N GLN A 445 -5.73 15.78 19.58
CA GLN A 445 -5.33 16.98 20.33
C GLN A 445 -3.80 17.02 20.45
N LYS A 446 -3.17 17.78 19.58
CA LYS A 446 -1.71 18.02 19.56
C LYS A 446 -1.46 19.45 19.06
N PRO A 447 -0.38 20.13 19.50
CA PRO A 447 -0.08 21.51 19.09
C PRO A 447 0.04 21.69 17.56
N TRP A 448 0.47 20.65 16.84
CA TRP A 448 0.65 20.68 15.39
C TRP A 448 -0.58 20.19 14.60
N VAL A 449 -1.66 19.81 15.28
CA VAL A 449 -2.93 19.46 14.65
C VAL A 449 -3.83 20.69 14.64
N ALA A 450 -3.63 21.53 13.64
CA ALA A 450 -4.36 22.78 13.46
C ALA A 450 -4.71 22.99 11.98
N ALA A 451 -5.74 23.81 11.72
CA ALA A 451 -6.11 24.17 10.36
C ALA A 451 -4.94 24.90 9.66
N GLY A 452 -4.60 24.46 8.44
CA GLY A 452 -3.46 24.95 7.68
C GLY A 452 -2.16 24.16 7.89
N GLU A 453 -2.06 23.36 8.94
CA GLU A 453 -0.90 22.50 9.19
C GLU A 453 -0.99 21.18 8.41
N ARG A 454 0.16 20.52 8.22
CA ARG A 454 0.23 19.25 7.51
C ARG A 454 -0.35 18.11 8.37
N TRP A 455 -1.16 17.22 7.78
CA TRP A 455 -1.71 16.08 8.49
C TRP A 455 -0.89 14.78 8.34
N ASP A 456 0.08 14.74 7.43
CA ASP A 456 0.99 13.62 7.21
C ASP A 456 2.23 13.69 8.12
N TRP A 457 2.06 14.20 9.33
CA TRP A 457 3.13 14.26 10.32
C TRP A 457 3.38 12.91 10.97
N LEU A 458 4.65 12.61 11.21
CA LEU A 458 5.10 11.48 12.00
C LEU A 458 5.51 11.99 13.40
N GLY A 459 4.69 11.69 14.40
CA GLY A 459 4.94 12.06 15.79
C GLY A 459 5.67 10.96 16.53
N GLN A 460 6.75 11.31 17.23
CA GLN A 460 7.52 10.36 18.01
C GLN A 460 8.03 11.03 19.31
N TYR A 461 8.37 10.19 20.29
CA TYR A 461 9.18 10.64 21.41
C TYR A 461 10.63 10.78 20.95
N ASP A 462 11.33 11.83 21.44
CA ASP A 462 12.75 12.03 21.21
C ASP A 462 13.50 12.01 22.55
N TRP A 463 14.80 12.10 22.50
CA TRP A 463 15.62 12.32 23.67
C TRP A 463 15.47 13.75 24.18
N GLU A 464 15.49 13.95 25.51
CA GLU A 464 15.65 15.29 26.04
C GLU A 464 16.99 15.88 25.59
N ARG A 465 16.98 17.17 25.23
CA ARG A 465 18.16 17.87 24.75
C ARG A 465 18.39 19.16 25.56
N ASP A 466 19.66 19.54 25.65
CA ASP A 466 20.04 20.84 26.13
C ASP A 466 19.76 21.94 25.07
N PRO A 467 19.88 23.24 25.40
CA PRO A 467 19.70 24.32 24.42
C PRO A 467 20.67 24.30 23.25
N GLN A 468 21.77 23.54 23.31
CA GLN A 468 22.74 23.31 22.23
C GLN A 468 22.43 22.08 21.39
N GLY A 469 21.35 21.33 21.71
CA GLY A 469 20.91 20.14 21.00
C GLY A 469 21.61 18.85 21.42
N ASN A 470 22.44 18.85 22.47
CA ASN A 470 23.07 17.64 22.98
C ASN A 470 22.06 16.78 23.75
N ILE A 471 22.15 15.46 23.59
CA ILE A 471 21.29 14.51 24.32
C ILE A 471 21.61 14.58 25.82
N ILE A 472 20.57 14.70 26.63
CA ILE A 472 20.66 14.65 28.10
C ILE A 472 20.69 13.19 28.54
N HIS A 473 21.65 12.87 29.40
CA HIS A 473 21.81 11.53 29.98
C HIS A 473 21.43 11.57 31.47
N GLU A 474 20.73 10.54 31.91
CA GLU A 474 20.44 10.26 33.29
C GLU A 474 21.04 8.90 33.66
N ASN A 475 21.89 8.87 34.69
CA ASN A 475 22.67 7.67 35.05
C ASN A 475 23.46 7.06 33.88
N GLY A 476 23.96 7.91 32.96
CA GLY A 476 24.73 7.49 31.78
C GLY A 476 23.93 7.02 30.57
N LEU A 477 22.62 6.90 30.69
CA LEU A 477 21.70 6.52 29.61
C LEU A 477 20.96 7.73 29.06
N PRO A 478 20.60 7.74 27.76
CA PRO A 478 19.84 8.84 27.17
C PRO A 478 18.45 8.96 27.82
N LYS A 479 18.08 10.17 28.20
CA LYS A 479 16.79 10.47 28.82
C LYS A 479 15.74 10.74 27.77
N GLN A 480 14.66 9.96 27.78
CA GLN A 480 13.52 10.14 26.88
C GLN A 480 12.67 11.33 27.31
N SER A 481 12.22 12.15 26.36
CA SER A 481 11.20 13.16 26.57
C SER A 481 9.85 12.50 26.91
N GLU A 482 9.11 13.11 27.82
CA GLU A 482 7.74 12.72 28.14
C GLU A 482 6.74 13.19 27.09
N TYR A 483 7.16 14.11 26.20
CA TYR A 483 6.32 14.72 25.17
C TYR A 483 6.71 14.24 23.78
N GLN A 484 5.69 14.01 22.95
CA GLN A 484 5.90 13.74 21.53
C GLN A 484 6.24 15.03 20.78
N SER A 485 7.04 14.91 19.75
CA SER A 485 7.33 15.95 18.78
C SER A 485 7.15 15.46 17.36
N VAL A 486 7.06 16.35 16.40
CA VAL A 486 7.02 16.01 14.99
C VAL A 486 8.44 15.67 14.53
N ALA A 487 8.67 14.39 14.19
CA ALA A 487 9.96 13.91 13.66
C ALA A 487 10.13 14.20 12.17
N GLY A 488 9.04 14.44 11.46
CA GLY A 488 9.02 14.75 10.03
C GLY A 488 7.64 14.50 9.41
N TYR A 489 7.61 14.48 8.09
CA TYR A 489 6.41 14.24 7.30
C TYR A 489 6.58 12.99 6.43
N GLU A 490 5.54 12.13 6.40
CA GLU A 490 5.61 10.82 5.74
C GLU A 490 5.64 10.93 4.20
N PHE A 491 4.92 11.91 3.63
CA PHE A 491 4.87 12.04 2.18
C PHE A 491 6.08 12.81 1.62
N PRO A 492 6.56 12.42 0.42
CA PRO A 492 7.75 13.01 -0.18
C PRO A 492 7.58 14.48 -0.49
N ASP A 493 8.71 15.18 -0.58
CA ASP A 493 8.72 16.55 -1.08
C ASP A 493 8.32 16.61 -2.55
N TRP A 494 8.74 15.63 -3.33
CA TRP A 494 8.37 15.41 -4.72
C TRP A 494 8.85 14.04 -5.21
N VAL A 495 8.20 13.56 -6.26
CA VAL A 495 8.56 12.33 -6.98
C VAL A 495 8.84 12.66 -8.44
N TRP A 496 9.70 11.87 -9.08
CA TRP A 496 10.06 12.06 -10.47
C TRP A 496 10.45 10.74 -11.14
N GLY A 497 10.36 10.75 -12.47
CA GLY A 497 10.82 9.64 -13.28
C GLY A 497 11.22 10.12 -14.66
N ILE A 498 12.30 9.58 -15.19
CA ILE A 498 12.80 9.85 -16.54
C ILE A 498 12.90 8.53 -17.29
N THR A 499 12.13 8.42 -18.36
CA THR A 499 12.23 7.30 -19.32
C THR A 499 12.96 7.78 -20.55
N ASN A 500 14.00 7.05 -20.98
CA ASN A 500 14.74 7.30 -22.20
C ASN A 500 14.63 6.11 -23.14
N THR A 501 14.33 6.41 -24.40
CA THR A 501 14.30 5.44 -25.48
C THR A 501 15.27 5.87 -26.56
N PHE A 502 16.27 5.04 -26.81
CA PHE A 502 17.23 5.20 -27.91
C PHE A 502 16.99 4.11 -28.93
N ARG A 503 16.82 4.50 -30.17
CA ARG A 503 16.72 3.58 -31.29
C ARG A 503 17.84 3.84 -32.28
N TYR A 504 18.61 2.82 -32.53
CA TYR A 504 19.64 2.84 -33.57
C TYR A 504 19.43 1.69 -34.54
N LYS A 505 18.93 2.01 -35.75
CA LYS A 505 18.52 1.00 -36.75
C LYS A 505 17.56 -0.03 -36.14
N ASN A 506 18.01 -1.26 -35.99
CA ASN A 506 17.21 -2.37 -35.46
C ASN A 506 17.37 -2.57 -33.93
N PHE A 507 18.27 -1.81 -33.29
CA PHE A 507 18.43 -1.86 -31.83
C PHE A 507 17.57 -0.81 -31.15
N THR A 508 16.93 -1.21 -30.06
CA THR A 508 16.24 -0.28 -29.17
C THR A 508 16.75 -0.50 -27.74
N LEU A 509 17.26 0.58 -27.13
CA LEU A 509 17.60 0.65 -25.71
C LEU A 509 16.53 1.50 -25.02
N ASN A 510 15.89 0.97 -24.01
CA ASN A 510 14.95 1.69 -23.17
C ASN A 510 15.38 1.54 -21.72
N PHE A 511 15.40 2.67 -20.97
CA PHE A 511 15.60 2.62 -19.53
C PHE A 511 14.78 3.71 -18.82
N THR A 512 14.37 3.39 -17.60
CA THR A 512 13.65 4.29 -16.71
C THR A 512 14.43 4.43 -15.40
N ILE A 513 14.69 5.67 -15.02
CA ILE A 513 15.21 6.03 -13.70
C ILE A 513 14.09 6.78 -13.01
N ASP A 514 13.74 6.40 -11.81
CA ASP A 514 12.78 7.10 -10.99
C ASP A 514 13.31 7.33 -9.57
N GLY A 515 12.67 8.24 -8.87
CA GLY A 515 13.08 8.57 -7.53
C GLY A 515 12.03 9.32 -6.73
N ARG A 516 12.28 9.32 -5.46
CA ARG A 516 11.54 10.06 -4.44
C ARG A 516 12.54 10.94 -3.70
N VAL A 517 12.16 12.15 -3.37
CA VAL A 517 12.96 13.08 -2.57
C VAL A 517 12.16 13.50 -1.35
N GLY A 518 12.76 13.34 -0.18
CA GLY A 518 12.12 13.63 1.11
C GLY A 518 11.08 12.59 1.50
N GLY A 519 10.34 12.92 2.54
CA GLY A 519 9.52 11.99 3.30
C GLY A 519 10.37 11.27 4.34
N VAL A 520 9.74 10.93 5.45
CA VAL A 520 10.39 10.16 6.52
C VAL A 520 9.55 8.96 6.89
N ALA A 521 10.21 7.88 7.25
CA ALA A 521 9.56 6.71 7.82
C ALA A 521 10.39 6.16 8.98
N PHE A 522 9.70 5.41 9.83
CA PHE A 522 10.34 4.66 10.88
C PHE A 522 11.04 3.42 10.31
N ASN A 523 12.37 3.37 10.37
CA ASN A 523 13.16 2.22 9.89
C ASN A 523 13.25 1.12 10.95
N LYS A 524 12.28 0.22 10.93
CA LYS A 524 12.19 -0.91 11.88
C LYS A 524 13.34 -1.89 11.75
N MET A 525 13.86 -2.09 10.53
CA MET A 525 15.01 -2.94 10.29
C MET A 525 16.25 -2.39 11.01
N GLU A 526 16.51 -1.11 10.85
CA GLU A 526 17.62 -0.41 11.51
C GLU A 526 17.52 -0.58 13.03
N GLN A 527 16.34 -0.29 13.61
CA GLN A 527 16.10 -0.46 15.04
C GLN A 527 16.34 -1.89 15.50
N ALA A 528 15.80 -2.86 14.77
CA ALA A 528 15.92 -4.27 15.14
C ALA A 528 17.35 -4.77 15.09
N LEU A 529 18.11 -4.39 14.05
CA LEU A 529 19.53 -4.75 13.92
C LEU A 529 20.37 -4.19 15.07
N TRP A 530 20.16 -2.92 15.43
CA TRP A 530 20.85 -2.31 16.57
C TRP A 530 20.48 -2.98 17.89
N ASN A 531 19.17 -3.20 18.13
CA ASN A 531 18.68 -3.79 19.36
C ASN A 531 19.20 -5.22 19.61
N THR A 532 19.35 -6.00 18.54
CA THR A 532 19.84 -7.38 18.62
C THR A 532 21.36 -7.50 18.51
N GLY A 533 22.05 -6.41 18.21
CA GLY A 533 23.51 -6.42 17.99
C GLY A 533 23.94 -6.99 16.64
N ALA A 534 23.01 -7.13 15.69
CA ALA A 534 23.30 -7.57 14.33
C ALA A 534 23.68 -6.42 13.39
N HIS A 535 23.54 -5.15 13.83
CA HIS A 535 23.96 -4.01 13.01
C HIS A 535 25.49 -4.00 12.86
N PRO A 536 26.04 -3.84 11.62
CA PRO A 536 27.48 -3.87 11.38
C PRO A 536 28.27 -2.87 12.23
N ASP A 537 27.72 -1.64 12.42
CA ASP A 537 28.39 -0.60 13.22
C ASP A 537 28.38 -0.89 14.73
N SER A 538 27.65 -1.92 15.18
CA SER A 538 27.71 -2.38 16.57
C SER A 538 28.95 -3.23 16.84
N ASP A 539 29.68 -3.70 15.81
CA ASP A 539 30.96 -4.38 15.92
C ASP A 539 32.08 -3.35 16.09
N ASN A 540 32.42 -3.03 17.32
CA ASN A 540 33.38 -2.00 17.67
C ASN A 540 34.14 -2.36 18.98
N GLN A 541 35.15 -1.52 19.32
CA GLN A 541 36.00 -1.75 20.48
C GLN A 541 35.24 -1.78 21.81
N TRP A 542 34.16 -1.00 21.95
CA TRP A 542 33.36 -0.96 23.17
C TRP A 542 32.65 -2.30 23.43
N ARG A 543 32.10 -2.90 22.38
CA ARG A 543 31.50 -4.24 22.45
C ARG A 543 32.54 -5.30 22.77
N TYR A 544 33.71 -5.24 22.13
CA TYR A 544 34.82 -6.14 22.44
C TYR A 544 35.28 -6.00 23.88
N ASP A 545 35.46 -4.78 24.39
CA ASP A 545 35.88 -4.51 25.77
C ASP A 545 34.86 -5.04 26.77
N GLU A 546 33.58 -4.92 26.51
CA GLU A 546 32.53 -5.47 27.38
C GLU A 546 32.50 -7.00 27.37
N VAL A 547 32.42 -7.60 26.17
CA VAL A 547 32.19 -9.05 26.02
C VAL A 547 33.44 -9.85 26.38
N VAL A 548 34.62 -9.40 25.94
CA VAL A 548 35.87 -10.13 26.09
C VAL A 548 36.63 -9.72 27.34
N ASN A 549 36.67 -8.42 27.65
CA ASN A 549 37.46 -7.88 28.74
C ASN A 549 36.63 -7.61 30.02
N GLY A 550 35.31 -7.78 29.98
CA GLY A 550 34.42 -7.56 31.12
C GLY A 550 34.36 -6.08 31.58
N LYS A 551 34.63 -5.13 30.70
CA LYS A 551 34.69 -3.71 31.03
C LYS A 551 33.33 -3.05 30.83
N THR A 552 32.91 -2.23 31.78
CA THR A 552 31.75 -1.34 31.67
C THR A 552 32.26 0.10 31.55
N ASN A 553 32.68 0.51 30.37
CA ASN A 553 33.44 1.74 30.16
C ASN A 553 32.89 2.61 29.02
N TYR A 554 31.72 2.31 28.50
CA TYR A 554 31.11 3.14 27.44
C TYR A 554 30.52 4.41 28.04
N ILE A 555 30.85 5.57 27.47
CA ILE A 555 30.27 6.87 27.84
C ILE A 555 29.55 7.43 26.64
N GLY A 556 28.21 7.52 26.74
CA GLY A 556 27.37 8.12 25.70
C GLY A 556 27.68 9.59 25.48
N LYS A 557 27.76 10.00 24.21
CA LYS A 557 28.02 11.39 23.83
C LYS A 557 26.82 12.28 24.16
N GLY A 558 27.03 13.30 24.97
CA GLY A 558 26.01 14.25 25.37
C GLY A 558 26.33 14.93 26.71
N VAL A 559 25.29 15.33 27.42
CA VAL A 559 25.39 16.06 28.68
C VAL A 559 24.59 15.37 29.79
N LYS A 560 24.93 15.70 31.03
CA LYS A 560 24.12 15.39 32.22
C LYS A 560 23.67 16.69 32.91
N VAL A 561 22.54 16.67 33.59
CA VAL A 561 22.08 17.76 34.45
C VAL A 561 22.80 17.66 35.77
N VAL A 562 23.46 18.74 36.18
CA VAL A 562 24.17 18.81 37.47
C VAL A 562 23.38 19.56 38.54
N SER A 563 22.51 20.48 38.13
CA SER A 563 21.59 21.20 39.04
C SER A 563 20.47 21.87 38.24
N GLY A 564 19.46 22.38 38.95
CA GLY A 564 18.32 23.07 38.39
C GLY A 564 17.21 22.12 37.93
N SER A 565 16.16 22.67 37.35
CA SER A 565 14.96 21.96 36.89
C SER A 565 14.42 22.56 35.60
N VAL A 566 13.55 21.85 34.95
CA VAL A 566 12.80 22.31 33.78
C VAL A 566 11.30 22.18 34.03
N GLU A 567 10.53 23.16 33.56
CA GLU A 567 9.08 23.16 33.64
C GLU A 567 8.51 23.18 32.22
N TYR A 568 7.46 22.42 32.01
CA TYR A 568 6.78 22.29 30.73
C TYR A 568 5.32 22.75 30.86
N ASP A 569 4.76 23.27 29.77
CA ASP A 569 3.31 23.43 29.64
C ASP A 569 2.66 22.07 29.27
N VAL A 570 1.34 22.10 29.11
CA VAL A 570 0.56 20.91 28.75
C VAL A 570 0.91 20.32 27.38
N ASP A 571 1.53 21.11 26.52
CA ASP A 571 1.92 20.74 25.15
C ASP A 571 3.39 20.31 25.07
N GLY A 572 4.14 20.39 26.18
CA GLY A 572 5.54 20.00 26.24
C GLY A 572 6.51 21.11 25.84
N ASN A 573 6.06 22.35 25.71
CA ASN A 573 6.95 23.49 25.52
C ASN A 573 7.62 23.88 26.86
N ILE A 574 8.91 24.13 26.81
CA ILE A 574 9.65 24.59 28.00
C ILE A 574 9.19 25.99 28.35
N THR A 575 8.66 26.13 29.56
CA THR A 575 8.22 27.43 30.14
C THR A 575 9.28 28.06 31.03
N ASN A 576 10.09 27.22 31.71
CA ASN A 576 11.21 27.64 32.52
C ASN A 576 12.30 26.57 32.51
N ASP A 577 13.54 26.94 32.26
CA ASP A 577 14.69 26.04 32.29
C ASP A 577 15.84 26.67 33.09
N THR A 578 16.07 26.12 34.25
CA THR A 578 17.17 26.53 35.17
C THR A 578 18.28 25.47 35.23
N ARG A 579 18.21 24.42 34.36
CA ARG A 579 19.17 23.34 34.37
C ARG A 579 20.57 23.83 34.00
N VAL A 580 21.53 23.30 34.72
CA VAL A 580 22.97 23.46 34.45
C VAL A 580 23.52 22.16 33.95
N PHE A 581 24.23 22.20 32.86
CA PHE A 581 24.71 20.99 32.15
C PHE A 581 26.21 20.85 32.27
N ALA A 582 26.69 19.60 32.33
CA ALA A 582 28.08 19.20 32.19
C ALA A 582 28.18 18.03 31.17
N PRO A 583 29.33 17.81 30.54
CA PRO A 583 29.53 16.62 29.71
C PRO A 583 29.16 15.35 30.47
N ASN A 584 28.51 14.40 29.77
CA ASN A 584 28.26 13.09 30.34
C ASN A 584 29.62 12.37 30.58
N ASP A 585 29.83 11.90 31.79
CA ASP A 585 31.06 11.19 32.21
C ASP A 585 30.74 9.86 32.92
N VAL A 586 29.47 9.44 32.89
CA VAL A 586 29.02 8.23 33.57
C VAL A 586 29.21 7.02 32.64
N PRO A 587 30.09 6.07 32.99
CA PRO A 587 30.28 4.87 32.19
C PRO A 587 29.13 3.88 32.41
N VAL A 588 28.70 3.25 31.33
CA VAL A 588 27.65 2.24 31.32
C VAL A 588 28.07 1.06 30.45
N SER A 589 27.36 -0.07 30.54
CA SER A 589 27.46 -1.18 29.60
C SER A 589 27.10 -0.71 28.18
N TYR A 590 27.93 -1.07 27.21
CA TYR A 590 27.67 -0.74 25.80
C TYR A 590 26.38 -1.38 25.32
N GLU A 591 26.14 -2.66 25.65
CA GLU A 591 24.88 -3.34 25.36
C GLU A 591 23.69 -2.56 25.92
N ASN A 592 23.74 -2.21 27.23
CA ASN A 592 22.64 -1.49 27.86
C ASN A 592 22.41 -0.13 27.22
N TYR A 593 23.49 0.60 26.86
CA TYR A 593 23.37 1.87 26.16
C TYR A 593 22.68 1.70 24.82
N VAL A 594 23.15 0.79 23.97
CA VAL A 594 22.62 0.57 22.62
C VAL A 594 21.14 0.15 22.67
N ARG A 595 20.80 -0.79 23.57
CA ARG A 595 19.41 -1.27 23.70
C ARG A 595 18.47 -0.23 24.29
N ASN A 596 18.98 0.77 24.98
CA ASN A 596 18.23 1.91 25.46
C ASN A 596 18.08 2.96 24.38
N TYR A 597 19.13 3.22 23.60
CA TYR A 597 19.14 4.16 22.49
C TYR A 597 18.33 3.66 21.28
N TYR A 598 18.30 2.35 21.05
CA TYR A 598 17.47 1.68 20.02
C TYR A 598 16.52 0.68 20.70
N PRO A 599 15.51 1.14 21.43
CA PRO A 599 14.67 0.25 22.22
C PRO A 599 13.85 -0.69 21.33
N ASN A 600 13.64 -1.91 21.82
CA ASN A 600 12.80 -2.90 21.14
C ASN A 600 11.29 -2.56 21.15
N ALA A 601 10.88 -1.61 21.98
CA ALA A 601 9.50 -1.13 22.09
C ALA A 601 9.31 0.17 21.29
N TYR A 602 8.07 0.56 21.11
CA TYR A 602 7.64 1.72 20.32
C TYR A 602 7.92 3.09 21.01
N SER A 603 8.90 3.17 21.87
CA SER A 603 9.26 4.39 22.59
C SER A 603 10.58 4.96 22.07
N ALA A 604 10.74 6.27 22.09
CA ALA A 604 11.94 7.03 21.75
C ALA A 604 12.74 6.50 20.53
N VAL A 605 12.15 6.58 19.38
CA VAL A 605 12.72 6.00 18.15
C VAL A 605 13.08 7.07 17.11
N SER A 606 13.24 8.32 17.53
CA SER A 606 13.56 9.43 16.62
C SER A 606 14.81 9.17 15.79
N GLN A 607 15.82 8.49 16.33
CA GLN A 607 17.03 8.09 15.60
C GLN A 607 16.79 7.05 14.51
N CYS A 608 15.66 6.33 14.55
CA CYS A 608 15.24 5.39 13.52
C CYS A 608 14.24 5.99 12.52
N ILE A 609 13.87 7.27 12.68
CA ILE A 609 13.11 8.00 11.68
C ILE A 609 14.09 8.48 10.64
N GLN A 610 14.00 7.95 9.44
CA GLN A 610 14.97 8.14 8.36
C GLN A 610 14.33 8.71 7.11
N ASP A 611 15.13 9.46 6.34
CA ASP A 611 14.72 10.05 5.07
C ASP A 611 14.59 8.96 4.00
N GLU A 612 13.43 8.90 3.35
CA GLU A 612 13.11 7.91 2.32
C GLU A 612 13.57 8.30 0.91
N THR A 613 14.47 9.25 0.77
CA THR A 613 15.02 9.63 -0.54
C THR A 613 15.74 8.46 -1.20
N PHE A 614 15.34 8.15 -2.43
CA PHE A 614 15.99 7.12 -3.24
C PHE A 614 15.99 7.46 -4.74
N PHE A 615 16.87 6.78 -5.49
CA PHE A 615 16.88 6.70 -6.95
C PHE A 615 17.03 5.25 -7.38
N LYS A 616 16.25 4.83 -8.39
CA LYS A 616 16.28 3.47 -8.92
C LYS A 616 16.43 3.43 -10.43
N LEU A 617 17.26 2.50 -10.93
CA LEU A 617 17.15 2.04 -12.31
C LEU A 617 16.02 1.01 -12.36
N ARG A 618 14.81 1.51 -12.65
CA ARG A 618 13.56 0.74 -12.57
C ARG A 618 13.45 -0.34 -13.63
N ASP A 619 13.74 0.06 -14.86
CA ASP A 619 13.69 -0.81 -16.01
C ASP A 619 14.87 -0.53 -16.94
N LEU A 620 15.43 -1.58 -17.51
CA LEU A 620 16.39 -1.54 -18.59
C LEU A 620 16.04 -2.63 -19.60
N SER A 621 15.84 -2.28 -20.83
CA SER A 621 15.63 -3.26 -21.91
C SER A 621 16.49 -2.93 -23.12
N ILE A 622 17.08 -3.96 -23.70
CA ILE A 622 17.81 -3.91 -24.98
C ILE A 622 17.12 -4.91 -25.88
N THR A 623 16.57 -4.43 -26.99
CA THR A 623 15.86 -5.26 -27.96
C THR A 623 16.47 -5.12 -29.36
N TYR A 624 16.40 -6.18 -30.14
CA TYR A 624 16.85 -6.23 -31.51
C TYR A 624 15.73 -6.78 -32.41
N ASP A 625 15.30 -5.97 -33.37
CA ASP A 625 14.36 -6.38 -34.41
C ASP A 625 15.07 -7.13 -35.50
N MET A 626 14.71 -8.41 -35.67
CA MET A 626 15.34 -9.27 -36.69
C MET A 626 15.02 -8.76 -38.09
N PRO A 627 16.02 -8.80 -39.01
CA PRO A 627 15.82 -8.43 -40.39
C PRO A 627 14.70 -9.29 -41.07
N LYS A 628 13.93 -8.64 -41.95
CA LYS A 628 12.84 -9.31 -42.67
C LYS A 628 13.27 -10.59 -43.35
N SER A 629 14.48 -10.61 -43.92
CA SER A 629 15.06 -11.81 -44.60
C SER A 629 15.20 -13.01 -43.67
N ILE A 630 15.43 -12.82 -42.38
CA ILE A 630 15.45 -13.89 -41.36
C ILE A 630 14.04 -14.31 -41.02
N CYS A 631 13.15 -13.34 -40.79
CA CYS A 631 11.74 -13.61 -40.46
C CYS A 631 11.05 -14.41 -41.57
N GLU A 632 11.25 -14.06 -42.82
CA GLU A 632 10.71 -14.78 -44.00
C GLU A 632 11.20 -16.24 -44.09
N LYS A 633 12.48 -16.47 -43.83
CA LYS A 633 13.03 -17.84 -43.76
C LYS A 633 12.40 -18.68 -42.66
N LEU A 634 12.05 -18.03 -41.53
CA LEU A 634 11.38 -18.67 -40.41
C LEU A 634 9.85 -18.69 -40.54
N LYS A 635 9.30 -18.18 -41.65
CA LYS A 635 7.85 -18.04 -41.91
C LYS A 635 7.14 -17.22 -40.84
N MET A 636 7.81 -16.18 -40.34
CA MET A 636 7.32 -15.24 -39.35
C MET A 636 7.12 -13.85 -39.97
N ASN A 637 6.11 -13.12 -39.52
CA ASN A 637 5.88 -11.74 -39.97
C ASN A 637 6.90 -10.77 -39.34
N SER A 638 7.26 -11.01 -38.08
CA SER A 638 8.26 -10.25 -37.31
C SER A 638 8.85 -11.13 -36.20
N MET A 639 10.08 -10.82 -35.80
CA MET A 639 10.74 -11.45 -34.67
C MET A 639 11.59 -10.40 -33.96
N GLN A 640 11.46 -10.31 -32.66
CA GLN A 640 12.26 -9.46 -31.79
C GLN A 640 12.91 -10.31 -30.70
N VAL A 641 14.17 -10.03 -30.40
CA VAL A 641 14.91 -10.66 -29.29
C VAL A 641 15.38 -9.57 -28.37
N GLY A 642 15.29 -9.79 -27.07
CA GLY A 642 15.70 -8.76 -26.11
C GLY A 642 16.06 -9.31 -24.74
N LEU A 643 16.75 -8.48 -23.98
CA LEU A 643 17.05 -8.65 -22.57
C LEU A 643 16.32 -7.56 -21.79
N VAL A 644 15.68 -7.93 -20.70
CA VAL A 644 14.96 -7.01 -19.81
C VAL A 644 15.44 -7.24 -18.38
N GLY A 645 15.77 -6.17 -17.71
CA GLY A 645 16.08 -6.17 -16.29
C GLY A 645 15.22 -5.16 -15.55
N GLN A 646 14.79 -5.51 -14.35
CA GLN A 646 13.96 -4.65 -13.51
C GLN A 646 14.60 -4.44 -12.14
N ASN A 647 14.49 -3.22 -11.59
CA ASN A 647 15.04 -2.83 -10.28
C ASN A 647 16.53 -3.18 -10.15
N LEU A 648 17.32 -2.90 -11.20
CA LEU A 648 18.72 -3.33 -11.29
C LEU A 648 19.64 -2.60 -10.34
N LEU A 649 19.36 -1.33 -10.06
CA LEU A 649 20.17 -0.48 -9.18
C LEU A 649 19.26 0.35 -8.29
N ILE A 650 19.65 0.50 -7.04
CA ILE A 650 19.05 1.42 -6.08
C ILE A 650 20.14 2.20 -5.34
N TRP A 651 19.91 3.48 -5.17
CA TRP A 651 20.61 4.32 -4.21
C TRP A 651 19.61 4.89 -3.22
N THR A 652 19.94 4.86 -1.93
CA THR A 652 19.12 5.39 -0.84
C THR A 652 19.96 6.34 0.00
N LYS A 653 19.34 7.37 0.54
CA LYS A 653 20.02 8.30 1.44
C LYS A 653 20.36 7.63 2.78
N ASP A 654 19.36 7.08 3.45
CA ASP A 654 19.49 6.55 4.81
C ASP A 654 19.20 5.04 4.90
N PHE A 655 18.26 4.52 4.10
CA PHE A 655 17.86 3.12 4.14
C PHE A 655 18.93 2.18 3.58
N LYS A 656 19.74 1.57 4.44
CA LYS A 656 20.86 0.70 4.01
C LYS A 656 20.46 -0.76 3.84
N PHE A 657 19.49 -1.25 4.60
CA PHE A 657 19.14 -2.66 4.71
C PHE A 657 17.75 -3.00 4.17
N SER A 658 16.95 -2.01 3.84
CA SER A 658 15.60 -2.16 3.30
C SER A 658 15.36 -1.24 2.10
N ASP A 659 14.28 -1.51 1.36
CA ASP A 659 13.88 -0.72 0.20
C ASP A 659 12.82 0.31 0.62
N PRO A 660 13.12 1.62 0.63
CA PRO A 660 12.18 2.65 1.06
C PRO A 660 10.97 2.82 0.12
N ASP A 661 11.00 2.22 -1.07
CA ASP A 661 9.88 2.24 -2.02
C ASP A 661 8.75 1.26 -1.65
N SER A 662 9.03 0.29 -0.82
CA SER A 662 7.99 -0.48 -0.17
C SER A 662 7.41 0.39 0.95
N ALA A 663 6.18 0.86 0.78
CA ALA A 663 5.49 1.85 1.62
C ALA A 663 5.31 1.47 3.11
N GLN A 664 5.90 0.41 3.55
CA GLN A 664 6.09 -0.03 4.93
C GLN A 664 7.40 -0.77 4.97
N GLU A 665 8.12 -0.67 6.08
CA GLU A 665 9.27 -1.48 6.42
C GLU A 665 9.01 -2.95 6.18
N ASP A 666 9.02 -3.33 4.95
CA ASP A 666 8.90 -4.72 4.63
C ASP A 666 10.27 -5.36 4.79
N LEU A 667 10.47 -5.97 5.95
CA LEU A 667 11.63 -6.83 6.22
C LEU A 667 11.79 -7.95 5.19
N ASN A 668 10.79 -8.16 4.34
CA ASN A 668 10.80 -9.13 3.26
C ASN A 668 11.11 -8.51 1.89
N SER A 669 11.31 -7.20 1.81
CA SER A 669 11.75 -6.52 0.59
C SER A 669 13.19 -6.03 0.74
N PRO A 670 14.20 -6.94 0.69
CA PRO A 670 15.58 -6.50 0.72
C PRO A 670 15.84 -5.67 -0.52
N SER A 671 16.57 -4.57 -0.36
CA SER A 671 17.18 -3.93 -1.51
C SER A 671 18.08 -4.95 -2.20
N ILE A 672 17.76 -5.34 -3.41
CA ILE A 672 18.70 -6.09 -4.25
C ILE A 672 19.79 -5.09 -4.62
N ARG A 673 20.91 -5.21 -3.98
CA ARG A 673 22.13 -4.46 -4.31
C ARG A 673 23.03 -5.33 -5.16
#